data_df0d61db5664e3be739f8fa5f891af91
#
_entry.id   df0d61db5664e3be739f8fa5f891af91
#
_cell.length_a   1.000
_cell.length_b   1.000
_cell.length_c   1.000
_cell.angle_alpha   90.00
_cell.angle_beta   90.00
_cell.angle_gamma   90.00
#
_symmetry.space_group_name_H-M   'P 1'
#
loop_
_entity.id
_entity.type
_entity.pdbx_description
1 polymer ?
#
loop_
_entity_poly.entity_id
_entity_poly.type
_entity_poly.pdbx_seq_one_letter_code
_entity_poly.pdbx_strand_id
1 'polypeptide(L)'
;MRYVKIGALALVLILVGAVVFLIVSDRVSQPAPPDPASLIATAGQYRVRIQRDTYGVPHIIGPRDADVAFGMGFAHSEDDFSTIQQVALAVRGQLAATEGPKAAVTDYLVRLFRVWETVNAKYESDLPADLRQVLEAYADGVNYYAALHPGQVTRGLLPFTGKDVVAGFVFKLPFFYGLDHELLKLTSPEGGAISNSGKNAFLLTDTPLPVGSNAVAVAPSRSADGATRLLVNSHQPYTGPVSWYEAVLDSGEGWHVAGGFFPGSPFMLHGHNQHLGWANTVNGPDLVDVYKLVVNPANPNQYKLDGHWRDFQKSDAKIRVKIWGPLVFAAHREVLYAEQGPVMKTARGAFAIRYAGMGDVRPALQYFRLNKAANLEEWRAAMRLQAIPSLNYVYADEKGNIGYIYNGAFPVRKEGPDWQGVLPGDRSNLIWRSYVPFDKEPQIWNPPSGFVFNSNNTPFHATAPAGDLKPEDFSPTLGIQTDMTNRGWRAMETYGADPRITAEAFHVYKYDLAYSVRSNEAQVFAEVLAIESGKDADLRQAHDILQHWDRRTDVANRGAALAILTIEPLIRERLDGKAPKRPVDALREAIETLKTHFGRIDPEWGQVNRLRRGTLSLAIDGGPDIFRGVYGERQPDGTLTAMAGDTFVMFVTWDKAGKLTSESIHQFGSATLDPKSPHYADQAPLFVGMQTKAVLFTQAQLAGHIEADYRPGERGKVASGAASR
;
A
#
# COMPACT_ATOMS: atom_id res chain seq x y z
N MET A 1 -29.32 50.87 -23.91
CA MET A 1 -27.93 50.59 -23.48
C MET A 1 -27.63 50.87 -22.00
N ARG A 2 -28.05 52.02 -21.41
CA ARG A 2 -27.73 52.36 -19.99
C ARG A 2 -28.34 51.36 -18.98
N TYR A 3 -29.61 50.95 -19.16
CA TYR A 3 -30.28 49.98 -18.26
C TYR A 3 -29.71 48.57 -18.40
N VAL A 4 -29.24 48.16 -19.57
CA VAL A 4 -28.57 46.87 -19.79
C VAL A 4 -27.20 46.82 -19.05
N LYS A 5 -26.44 47.93 -19.07
CA LYS A 5 -25.18 48.05 -18.32
C LYS A 5 -25.40 48.02 -16.80
N ILE A 6 -26.44 48.69 -16.32
CA ILE A 6 -26.80 48.71 -14.90
C ILE A 6 -27.25 47.30 -14.45
N GLY A 7 -28.10 46.62 -15.26
CA GLY A 7 -28.51 45.23 -14.98
C GLY A 7 -27.33 44.25 -14.97
N ALA A 8 -26.41 44.38 -15.93
CA ALA A 8 -25.22 43.56 -15.96
C ALA A 8 -24.32 43.80 -14.74
N LEU A 9 -24.12 45.07 -14.34
CA LEU A 9 -23.31 45.39 -13.14
C LEU A 9 -23.99 44.83 -11.87
N ALA A 10 -25.31 44.96 -11.74
CA ALA A 10 -26.05 44.43 -10.60
C ALA A 10 -25.93 42.89 -10.53
N LEU A 11 -26.02 42.20 -11.67
CA LEU A 11 -25.82 40.75 -11.73
C LEU A 11 -24.41 40.35 -11.30
N VAL A 12 -23.38 41.06 -11.77
CA VAL A 12 -21.99 40.82 -11.36
C VAL A 12 -21.80 41.01 -9.86
N LEU A 13 -22.37 42.09 -9.28
CA LEU A 13 -22.28 42.32 -7.84
C LEU A 13 -23.00 41.25 -7.02
N ILE A 14 -24.14 40.75 -7.47
CA ILE A 14 -24.86 39.64 -6.84
C ILE A 14 -24.01 38.35 -6.90
N LEU A 15 -23.41 38.05 -8.04
CA LEU A 15 -22.55 36.89 -8.19
C LEU A 15 -21.30 36.97 -7.29
N VAL A 16 -20.65 38.14 -7.25
CA VAL A 16 -19.49 38.37 -6.35
C VAL A 16 -19.94 38.24 -4.89
N GLY A 17 -21.07 38.81 -4.52
CA GLY A 17 -21.64 38.69 -3.17
C GLY A 17 -21.95 37.24 -2.79
N ALA A 18 -22.51 36.46 -3.71
CA ALA A 18 -22.79 35.05 -3.52
C ALA A 18 -21.46 34.22 -3.33
N VAL A 19 -20.45 34.49 -4.15
CA VAL A 19 -19.14 33.85 -4.03
C VAL A 19 -18.48 34.19 -2.68
N VAL A 20 -18.48 35.47 -2.31
CA VAL A 20 -17.92 35.90 -1.00
C VAL A 20 -18.70 35.26 0.15
N PHE A 21 -20.03 35.20 0.07
CA PHE A 21 -20.87 34.56 1.07
C PHE A 21 -20.54 33.08 1.21
N LEU A 22 -20.37 32.33 0.11
CA LEU A 22 -19.98 30.91 0.13
C LEU A 22 -18.63 30.72 0.77
N ILE A 23 -17.62 31.54 0.42
CA ILE A 23 -16.27 31.48 1.00
C ILE A 23 -16.31 31.76 2.50
N VAL A 24 -17.02 32.79 2.93
CA VAL A 24 -17.13 33.16 4.36
C VAL A 24 -17.90 32.08 5.12
N SER A 25 -19.06 31.62 4.59
CA SER A 25 -19.85 30.56 5.19
C SER A 25 -19.08 29.27 5.37
N ASP A 26 -18.32 28.86 4.35
CA ASP A 26 -17.43 27.70 4.47
C ASP A 26 -16.35 27.91 5.54
N ARG A 27 -15.76 29.11 5.59
CA ARG A 27 -14.75 29.45 6.60
C ARG A 27 -15.29 29.42 8.03
N VAL A 28 -16.47 29.99 8.25
CA VAL A 28 -17.09 30.04 9.59
C VAL A 28 -17.60 28.68 10.05
N SER A 29 -17.99 27.81 9.10
CA SER A 29 -18.44 26.44 9.43
C SER A 29 -17.33 25.48 9.86
N GLN A 30 -16.05 25.85 9.69
CA GLN A 30 -14.93 25.04 10.15
C GLN A 30 -14.59 25.38 11.60
N PRO A 31 -14.21 24.37 12.44
CA PRO A 31 -13.69 24.64 13.77
C PRO A 31 -12.43 25.50 13.66
N ALA A 32 -12.25 26.39 14.63
CA ALA A 32 -11.01 27.13 14.74
C ALA A 32 -9.84 26.17 14.99
N PRO A 33 -8.68 26.40 14.35
CA PRO A 33 -7.49 25.61 14.67
C PRO A 33 -7.12 25.84 16.16
N PRO A 34 -6.53 24.84 16.83
CA PRO A 34 -6.04 24.99 18.19
C PRO A 34 -4.97 26.08 18.26
N ASP A 35 -4.81 26.68 19.44
CA ASP A 35 -3.73 27.62 19.69
C ASP A 35 -2.37 26.93 19.50
N PRO A 36 -1.48 27.42 18.61
CA PRO A 36 -0.15 26.85 18.44
C PRO A 36 0.64 26.75 19.75
N ALA A 37 0.46 27.71 20.66
CA ALA A 37 1.14 27.67 21.96
C ALA A 37 0.73 26.46 22.80
N SER A 38 -0.54 26.04 22.73
CA SER A 38 -0.99 24.83 23.43
C SER A 38 -0.39 23.55 22.85
N LEU A 39 -0.24 23.45 21.52
CA LEU A 39 0.39 22.32 20.84
C LEU A 39 1.89 22.25 21.18
N ILE A 40 2.56 23.39 21.27
CA ILE A 40 3.98 23.48 21.69
C ILE A 40 4.14 23.06 23.15
N ALA A 41 3.23 23.48 24.04
CA ALA A 41 3.28 23.13 25.44
C ALA A 41 3.09 21.62 25.68
N THR A 42 2.19 20.99 24.90
CA THR A 42 1.95 19.54 24.95
C THR A 42 3.22 18.75 24.63
N ALA A 43 4.06 19.20 23.71
CA ALA A 43 5.31 18.53 23.36
C ALA A 43 6.30 18.41 24.54
N GLY A 44 6.23 19.31 25.52
CA GLY A 44 7.09 19.32 26.70
C GLY A 44 6.96 18.08 27.62
N GLN A 45 5.90 17.29 27.48
CA GLN A 45 5.71 16.06 28.26
C GLN A 45 6.48 14.84 27.73
N TYR A 46 7.00 14.92 26.48
CA TYR A 46 7.69 13.83 25.82
C TYR A 46 9.21 13.96 25.94
N ARG A 47 9.87 12.81 26.20
CA ARG A 47 11.32 12.72 26.33
C ARG A 47 11.87 11.86 25.22
N VAL A 48 12.08 12.45 24.05
CA VAL A 48 12.53 11.73 22.85
C VAL A 48 13.77 12.42 22.26
N ARG A 49 14.63 11.61 21.68
CA ARG A 49 15.80 12.00 20.89
C ARG A 49 15.68 11.40 19.51
N ILE A 50 15.97 12.16 18.48
CA ILE A 50 16.03 11.74 17.10
C ILE A 50 17.48 11.81 16.67
N GLN A 51 18.03 10.66 16.28
CA GLN A 51 19.35 10.56 15.67
C GLN A 51 19.17 10.15 14.23
N ARG A 52 19.66 10.95 13.29
CA ARG A 52 19.64 10.57 11.87
C ARG A 52 20.99 10.00 11.50
N ASP A 53 20.97 8.86 10.81
CA ASP A 53 22.18 8.26 10.28
C ASP A 53 22.67 8.98 8.99
N THR A 54 23.77 8.54 8.42
CA THR A 54 24.39 9.09 7.21
C THR A 54 23.54 8.97 5.94
N TYR A 55 22.40 8.24 6.00
CA TYR A 55 21.37 8.19 4.95
C TYR A 55 20.08 8.91 5.36
N GLY A 56 20.14 9.68 6.46
CA GLY A 56 19.01 10.43 6.98
C GLY A 56 17.92 9.59 7.64
N VAL A 57 18.09 8.27 7.78
CA VAL A 57 17.12 7.40 8.44
C VAL A 57 17.01 7.78 9.92
N PRO A 58 15.81 8.07 10.46
CA PRO A 58 15.65 8.45 11.85
C PRO A 58 15.69 7.23 12.77
N HIS A 59 16.53 7.32 13.79
CA HIS A 59 16.56 6.47 14.98
C HIS A 59 15.92 7.24 16.11
N ILE A 60 14.76 6.78 16.57
CA ILE A 60 13.89 7.48 17.51
C ILE A 60 13.96 6.78 18.86
N ILE A 61 14.51 7.45 19.85
CA ILE A 61 14.90 6.86 21.14
C ILE A 61 14.15 7.57 22.26
N GLY A 62 13.47 6.82 23.10
CA GLY A 62 12.74 7.37 24.24
C GLY A 62 12.53 6.36 25.37
N PRO A 63 12.30 6.81 26.60
CA PRO A 63 12.06 5.91 27.74
C PRO A 63 10.71 5.18 27.68
N ARG A 64 9.70 5.75 26.98
CA ARG A 64 8.35 5.17 26.88
C ARG A 64 7.95 4.99 25.41
N ASP A 65 7.03 4.08 25.15
CA ASP A 65 6.41 3.89 23.81
C ASP A 65 5.79 5.19 23.29
N ALA A 66 5.12 5.94 24.17
CA ALA A 66 4.54 7.25 23.82
C ALA A 66 5.60 8.28 23.41
N ASP A 67 6.78 8.30 24.05
CA ASP A 67 7.86 9.21 23.69
C ASP A 67 8.37 8.92 22.26
N VAL A 68 8.53 7.63 21.95
CA VAL A 68 8.99 7.17 20.63
C VAL A 68 7.92 7.45 19.57
N ALA A 69 6.64 7.22 19.87
CA ALA A 69 5.54 7.52 18.95
C ALA A 69 5.47 9.03 18.64
N PHE A 70 5.65 9.90 19.63
CA PHE A 70 5.74 11.35 19.43
C PHE A 70 6.91 11.70 18.49
N GLY A 71 8.09 11.13 18.74
CA GLY A 71 9.26 11.32 17.90
C GLY A 71 9.04 10.85 16.46
N MET A 72 8.34 9.72 16.27
CA MET A 72 7.98 9.20 14.95
C MET A 72 7.06 10.15 14.18
N GLY A 73 6.01 10.68 14.83
CA GLY A 73 5.12 11.66 14.23
C GLY A 73 5.85 12.94 13.81
N PHE A 74 6.80 13.40 14.62
CA PHE A 74 7.61 14.57 14.32
C PHE A 74 8.60 14.30 13.18
N ALA A 75 9.41 13.22 13.26
CA ALA A 75 10.45 12.91 12.27
C ALA A 75 9.86 12.64 10.87
N HIS A 76 8.75 11.90 10.82
CA HIS A 76 8.07 11.67 9.55
C HIS A 76 7.48 12.95 8.96
N SER A 77 7.00 13.87 9.82
CA SER A 77 6.53 15.19 9.37
C SER A 77 7.67 16.08 8.86
N GLU A 78 8.91 15.97 9.39
CA GLU A 78 10.07 16.66 8.83
C GLU A 78 10.34 16.23 7.38
N ASP A 79 10.11 14.97 7.04
CA ASP A 79 10.46 14.40 5.75
C ASP A 79 9.28 14.42 4.76
N ASP A 80 8.03 14.18 5.20
CA ASP A 80 6.88 14.11 4.32
C ASP A 80 5.55 14.54 4.98
N PHE A 81 5.52 15.77 5.46
CA PHE A 81 4.31 16.32 6.08
C PHE A 81 3.12 16.41 5.12
N SER A 82 3.38 16.62 3.82
CA SER A 82 2.31 16.79 2.83
C SER A 82 1.51 15.50 2.66
N THR A 83 2.15 14.34 2.62
CA THR A 83 1.45 13.04 2.51
C THR A 83 0.69 12.70 3.79
N ILE A 84 1.26 13.00 4.98
CA ILE A 84 0.55 12.83 6.26
C ILE A 84 -0.74 13.67 6.28
N GLN A 85 -0.69 14.93 5.82
CA GLN A 85 -1.88 15.79 5.71
C GLN A 85 -2.90 15.22 4.73
N GLN A 86 -2.46 14.76 3.56
CA GLN A 86 -3.34 14.16 2.56
C GLN A 86 -4.07 12.94 3.14
N VAL A 87 -3.34 12.05 3.82
CA VAL A 87 -3.93 10.88 4.50
C VAL A 87 -4.97 11.31 5.54
N ALA A 88 -4.64 12.27 6.41
CA ALA A 88 -5.55 12.75 7.44
C ALA A 88 -6.84 13.33 6.85
N LEU A 89 -6.73 14.17 5.82
CA LEU A 89 -7.89 14.76 5.15
C LEU A 89 -8.73 13.71 4.41
N ALA A 90 -8.09 12.71 3.79
CA ALA A 90 -8.78 11.61 3.13
C ALA A 90 -9.63 10.81 4.12
N VAL A 91 -9.05 10.36 5.25
CA VAL A 91 -9.78 9.53 6.22
C VAL A 91 -10.85 10.32 6.99
N ARG A 92 -10.77 11.65 6.99
CA ARG A 92 -11.82 12.54 7.50
C ARG A 92 -12.96 12.79 6.50
N GLY A 93 -12.83 12.36 5.24
CA GLY A 93 -13.75 12.72 4.17
C GLY A 93 -13.73 14.22 3.89
N GLN A 94 -12.55 14.81 3.82
CA GLN A 94 -12.30 16.25 3.62
C GLN A 94 -11.29 16.52 2.50
N LEU A 95 -10.84 15.49 1.78
CA LEU A 95 -9.82 15.62 0.75
C LEU A 95 -10.30 16.46 -0.44
N ALA A 96 -11.57 16.33 -0.83
CA ALA A 96 -12.16 17.10 -1.93
C ALA A 96 -12.19 18.61 -1.67
N ALA A 97 -12.15 19.04 -0.40
CA ALA A 97 -12.07 20.45 -0.05
C ALA A 97 -10.70 21.09 -0.39
N THR A 98 -9.69 20.27 -0.64
CA THR A 98 -8.32 20.69 -1.02
C THR A 98 -7.98 20.32 -2.46
N GLU A 99 -8.29 19.09 -2.88
CA GLU A 99 -7.90 18.53 -4.17
C GLU A 99 -8.98 18.63 -5.27
N GLY A 100 -10.21 18.97 -4.88
CA GLY A 100 -11.30 19.22 -5.83
C GLY A 100 -12.16 17.98 -6.14
N PRO A 101 -12.92 18.01 -7.26
CA PRO A 101 -13.99 17.05 -7.54
C PRO A 101 -13.56 15.58 -7.60
N LYS A 102 -12.34 15.28 -8.06
CA LYS A 102 -11.85 13.92 -8.18
C LYS A 102 -11.80 13.19 -6.82
N ALA A 103 -11.45 13.92 -5.75
CA ALA A 103 -11.40 13.37 -4.40
C ALA A 103 -12.77 13.22 -3.71
N ALA A 104 -13.86 13.72 -4.33
CA ALA A 104 -15.20 13.66 -3.74
C ALA A 104 -15.71 12.22 -3.56
N VAL A 105 -15.25 11.29 -4.38
CA VAL A 105 -15.59 9.86 -4.25
C VAL A 105 -14.97 9.30 -2.95
N THR A 106 -13.71 9.60 -2.66
CA THR A 106 -13.04 9.22 -1.42
C THR A 106 -13.79 9.74 -0.20
N ASP A 107 -14.15 11.04 -0.20
CA ASP A 107 -14.89 11.66 0.90
C ASP A 107 -16.27 11.02 1.08
N TYR A 108 -16.95 10.66 -0.02
CA TYR A 108 -18.23 9.94 0.03
C TYR A 108 -18.07 8.53 0.64
N LEU A 109 -17.04 7.77 0.24
CA LEU A 109 -16.80 6.41 0.76
C LEU A 109 -16.49 6.38 2.26
N VAL A 110 -15.78 7.39 2.78
CA VAL A 110 -15.58 7.53 4.24
C VAL A 110 -16.92 7.62 4.98
N ARG A 111 -17.89 8.33 4.41
CA ARG A 111 -19.25 8.45 4.97
C ARG A 111 -20.06 7.18 4.76
N LEU A 112 -19.97 6.59 3.56
CA LEU A 112 -20.68 5.34 3.22
C LEU A 112 -20.26 4.19 4.14
N PHE A 113 -18.96 4.08 4.44
CA PHE A 113 -18.42 3.02 5.32
C PHE A 113 -18.51 3.37 6.81
N ARG A 114 -19.08 4.54 7.16
CA ARG A 114 -19.25 4.98 8.55
C ARG A 114 -17.95 4.91 9.36
N VAL A 115 -16.85 5.36 8.75
CA VAL A 115 -15.52 5.29 9.37
C VAL A 115 -15.51 6.00 10.72
N TRP A 116 -15.98 7.24 10.76
CA TRP A 116 -15.95 8.06 11.99
C TRP A 116 -16.98 7.63 13.03
N GLU A 117 -18.17 7.19 12.60
CA GLU A 117 -19.16 6.61 13.51
C GLU A 117 -18.57 5.37 14.21
N THR A 118 -17.88 4.51 13.46
CA THR A 118 -17.19 3.32 13.99
C THR A 118 -16.08 3.69 14.97
N VAL A 119 -15.18 4.59 14.55
CA VAL A 119 -14.04 5.01 15.39
C VAL A 119 -14.53 5.69 16.67
N ASN A 120 -15.48 6.62 16.56
CA ASN A 120 -16.00 7.32 17.76
C ASN A 120 -16.72 6.39 18.73
N ALA A 121 -17.42 5.38 18.22
CA ALA A 121 -18.13 4.44 19.09
C ALA A 121 -17.20 3.46 19.83
N LYS A 122 -16.03 3.13 19.23
CA LYS A 122 -15.22 1.99 19.68
C LYS A 122 -13.80 2.34 20.14
N TYR A 123 -13.32 3.55 19.88
CA TYR A 123 -11.97 3.96 20.24
C TYR A 123 -11.64 3.76 21.73
N GLU A 124 -12.59 4.13 22.61
CA GLU A 124 -12.40 4.01 24.07
C GLU A 124 -12.66 2.59 24.59
N SER A 125 -13.61 1.86 24.00
CA SER A 125 -14.03 0.54 24.49
C SER A 125 -13.16 -0.59 23.99
N ASP A 126 -12.72 -0.54 22.73
CA ASP A 126 -12.07 -1.66 22.05
C ASP A 126 -10.54 -1.52 22.00
N LEU A 127 -10.00 -0.33 22.30
CA LEU A 127 -8.57 -0.07 22.34
C LEU A 127 -8.08 0.15 23.78
N PRO A 128 -7.06 -0.59 24.24
CA PRO A 128 -6.52 -0.45 25.58
C PRO A 128 -5.79 0.90 25.77
N ALA A 129 -5.67 1.34 27.02
CA ALA A 129 -5.17 2.66 27.36
C ALA A 129 -3.71 2.90 26.93
N ASP A 130 -2.85 1.87 27.03
CA ASP A 130 -1.46 1.91 26.57
C ASP A 130 -1.36 2.23 25.07
N LEU A 131 -2.16 1.56 24.25
CA LEU A 131 -2.21 1.85 22.82
C LEU A 131 -2.74 3.25 22.54
N ARG A 132 -3.82 3.69 23.23
CA ARG A 132 -4.35 5.03 23.01
C ARG A 132 -3.32 6.11 23.32
N GLN A 133 -2.51 5.92 24.38
CA GLN A 133 -1.39 6.84 24.67
C GLN A 133 -0.37 6.92 23.54
N VAL A 134 -0.04 5.80 22.89
CA VAL A 134 0.84 5.75 21.74
C VAL A 134 0.23 6.50 20.54
N LEU A 135 -1.06 6.28 20.28
CA LEU A 135 -1.78 6.93 19.17
C LEU A 135 -1.86 8.44 19.33
N GLU A 136 -2.22 8.92 20.54
CA GLU A 136 -2.29 10.36 20.83
C GLU A 136 -0.89 10.99 20.84
N ALA A 137 0.14 10.29 21.34
CA ALA A 137 1.52 10.79 21.29
C ALA A 137 2.03 10.97 19.86
N TYR A 138 1.74 10.03 18.95
CA TYR A 138 2.03 10.19 17.54
C TYR A 138 1.35 11.43 16.95
N ALA A 139 0.08 11.61 17.26
CA ALA A 139 -0.69 12.77 16.85
C ALA A 139 -0.10 14.08 17.38
N ASP A 140 0.33 14.11 18.64
CA ASP A 140 1.00 15.27 19.23
C ASP A 140 2.33 15.59 18.53
N GLY A 141 3.08 14.58 18.06
CA GLY A 141 4.29 14.78 17.27
C GLY A 141 4.00 15.48 15.93
N VAL A 142 2.97 15.05 15.22
CA VAL A 142 2.49 15.69 13.98
C VAL A 142 2.00 17.12 14.25
N ASN A 143 1.20 17.32 15.31
CA ASN A 143 0.69 18.63 15.72
C ASN A 143 1.80 19.59 16.11
N TYR A 144 2.83 19.09 16.80
CA TYR A 144 3.98 19.89 17.19
C TYR A 144 4.77 20.39 15.98
N TYR A 145 5.04 19.50 15.01
CA TYR A 145 5.66 19.90 13.74
C TYR A 145 4.81 20.97 13.03
N ALA A 146 3.51 20.77 12.95
CA ALA A 146 2.57 21.71 12.33
C ALA A 146 2.58 23.09 13.03
N ALA A 147 2.65 23.11 14.36
CA ALA A 147 2.70 24.35 15.14
C ALA A 147 4.00 25.14 14.87
N LEU A 148 5.13 24.45 14.64
CA LEU A 148 6.40 25.07 14.27
C LEU A 148 6.44 25.53 12.80
N HIS A 149 5.59 24.96 11.92
CA HIS A 149 5.57 25.22 10.48
C HIS A 149 4.18 25.63 9.98
N PRO A 150 3.57 26.71 10.54
CA PRO A 150 2.18 27.06 10.24
C PRO A 150 1.92 27.36 8.75
N GLY A 151 2.96 27.79 8.01
CA GLY A 151 2.88 28.04 6.56
C GLY A 151 2.73 26.78 5.70
N GLN A 152 3.01 25.59 6.25
CA GLN A 152 2.87 24.29 5.55
C GLN A 152 1.52 23.60 5.86
N VAL A 153 0.78 24.12 6.84
CA VAL A 153 -0.43 23.45 7.34
C VAL A 153 -1.61 23.63 6.38
N THR A 154 -2.15 22.52 5.91
CA THR A 154 -3.40 22.49 5.14
C THR A 154 -4.58 22.78 6.07
N ARG A 155 -5.46 23.64 5.63
CA ARG A 155 -6.64 24.03 6.40
C ARG A 155 -7.54 22.80 6.69
N GLY A 156 -7.97 22.69 7.96
CA GLY A 156 -8.81 21.58 8.44
C GLY A 156 -8.02 20.37 8.95
N LEU A 157 -6.67 20.41 8.89
CA LEU A 157 -5.83 19.36 9.44
C LEU A 157 -5.86 19.34 10.98
N LEU A 158 -5.63 20.50 11.62
CA LEU A 158 -5.44 20.59 13.08
C LEU A 158 -6.74 20.60 13.88
N PRO A 159 -6.76 19.93 15.03
CA PRO A 159 -5.73 19.01 15.51
C PRO A 159 -5.78 17.67 14.76
N PHE A 160 -4.63 17.06 14.51
CA PHE A 160 -4.52 15.64 14.21
C PHE A 160 -4.67 14.87 15.54
N THR A 161 -5.30 13.70 15.53
CA THR A 161 -5.64 12.93 16.74
C THR A 161 -5.33 11.45 16.57
N GLY A 162 -5.21 10.71 17.67
CA GLY A 162 -5.05 9.25 17.62
C GLY A 162 -6.20 8.55 16.90
N LYS A 163 -7.40 9.15 16.88
CA LYS A 163 -8.54 8.66 16.09
C LYS A 163 -8.31 8.74 14.58
N ASP A 164 -7.53 9.71 14.08
CA ASP A 164 -7.16 9.79 12.66
C ASP A 164 -6.29 8.60 12.25
N VAL A 165 -5.38 8.17 13.11
CA VAL A 165 -4.56 6.96 12.88
C VAL A 165 -5.45 5.73 12.74
N VAL A 166 -6.38 5.53 13.68
CA VAL A 166 -7.33 4.41 13.65
C VAL A 166 -8.25 4.48 12.43
N ALA A 167 -8.77 5.66 12.10
CA ALA A 167 -9.58 5.88 10.89
C ALA A 167 -8.79 5.52 9.62
N GLY A 168 -7.47 5.75 9.63
CA GLY A 168 -6.56 5.32 8.57
C GLY A 168 -6.61 3.82 8.31
N PHE A 169 -6.55 3.01 9.34
CA PHE A 169 -6.67 1.55 9.23
C PHE A 169 -8.08 1.11 8.82
N VAL A 170 -9.11 1.64 9.48
CA VAL A 170 -10.52 1.29 9.18
C VAL A 170 -10.87 1.57 7.72
N PHE A 171 -10.37 2.67 7.16
CA PHE A 171 -10.68 3.06 5.79
C PHE A 171 -9.81 2.35 4.76
N LYS A 172 -8.49 2.22 4.98
CA LYS A 172 -7.55 1.74 3.96
C LYS A 172 -7.53 0.21 3.79
N LEU A 173 -7.64 -0.55 4.89
CA LEU A 173 -7.43 -2.00 4.84
C LEU A 173 -8.37 -2.76 3.90
N PRO A 174 -9.66 -2.40 3.76
CA PRO A 174 -10.54 -3.10 2.83
C PRO A 174 -10.14 -2.99 1.35
N PHE A 175 -9.37 -1.99 0.99
CA PHE A 175 -8.88 -1.85 -0.39
C PHE A 175 -7.73 -2.79 -0.73
N PHE A 176 -7.02 -3.34 0.26
CA PHE A 176 -5.96 -4.32 0.01
C PHE A 176 -6.46 -5.68 -0.45
N TYR A 177 -7.75 -6.00 -0.27
CA TYR A 177 -8.38 -7.23 -0.77
C TYR A 177 -9.51 -6.96 -1.78
N GLY A 178 -9.51 -5.81 -2.45
CA GLY A 178 -10.30 -5.56 -3.65
C GLY A 178 -11.71 -5.01 -3.43
N LEU A 179 -12.00 -4.38 -2.28
CA LEU A 179 -13.29 -3.70 -2.07
C LEU A 179 -13.58 -2.65 -3.16
N ASP A 180 -12.58 -1.92 -3.61
CA ASP A 180 -12.69 -0.95 -4.70
C ASP A 180 -13.09 -1.59 -6.03
N HIS A 181 -12.59 -2.80 -6.32
CA HIS A 181 -12.99 -3.54 -7.52
C HIS A 181 -14.47 -3.88 -7.50
N GLU A 182 -14.99 -4.34 -6.36
CA GLU A 182 -16.41 -4.64 -6.22
C GLU A 182 -17.28 -3.36 -6.37
N LEU A 183 -16.83 -2.24 -5.81
CA LEU A 183 -17.49 -0.95 -5.98
C LEU A 183 -17.52 -0.50 -7.45
N LEU A 184 -16.40 -0.66 -8.17
CA LEU A 184 -16.31 -0.33 -9.59
C LEU A 184 -17.21 -1.23 -10.45
N LYS A 185 -17.27 -2.54 -10.18
CA LYS A 185 -18.21 -3.46 -10.86
C LYS A 185 -19.66 -3.01 -10.69
N LEU A 186 -20.03 -2.52 -9.50
CA LEU A 186 -21.38 -2.04 -9.23
C LEU A 186 -21.72 -0.75 -9.98
N THR A 187 -20.76 0.12 -10.22
CA THR A 187 -20.94 1.40 -10.91
C THR A 187 -20.78 1.32 -12.42
N SER A 188 -20.13 0.27 -12.93
CA SER A 188 -19.96 0.04 -14.36
C SER A 188 -21.30 -0.26 -15.05
N PRO A 189 -21.61 0.36 -16.21
CA PRO A 189 -22.86 0.13 -16.93
C PRO A 189 -23.09 -1.33 -17.32
N GLU A 190 -22.04 -2.04 -17.67
CA GLU A 190 -22.10 -3.44 -18.18
C GLU A 190 -21.91 -4.50 -17.10
N GLY A 191 -21.52 -4.13 -15.87
CA GLY A 191 -21.28 -5.10 -14.80
C GLY A 191 -20.12 -6.07 -15.09
N GLY A 192 -19.26 -5.72 -16.05
CA GLY A 192 -18.18 -6.57 -16.54
C GLY A 192 -17.15 -6.90 -15.46
N ALA A 193 -16.55 -8.08 -15.57
CA ALA A 193 -15.45 -8.50 -14.73
C ALA A 193 -14.29 -7.51 -14.85
N ILE A 194 -14.00 -6.79 -13.76
CA ILE A 194 -12.77 -6.03 -13.61
C ILE A 194 -11.81 -7.00 -12.92
N SER A 195 -10.74 -7.36 -13.61
CA SER A 195 -9.78 -8.33 -13.11
C SER A 195 -9.01 -7.82 -11.88
N ASN A 196 -8.57 -8.77 -11.06
CA ASN A 196 -7.79 -8.56 -9.83
C ASN A 196 -6.34 -8.09 -10.06
N SER A 197 -5.95 -7.73 -11.28
CA SER A 197 -4.59 -7.30 -11.54
C SER A 197 -4.33 -5.88 -11.07
N GLY A 198 -3.70 -5.77 -9.93
CA GLY A 198 -2.89 -4.61 -9.56
C GLY A 198 -3.58 -3.26 -9.46
N LYS A 199 -4.90 -3.19 -9.54
CA LYS A 199 -5.66 -1.98 -9.29
C LYS A 199 -6.01 -1.85 -7.82
N ASN A 200 -5.02 -1.76 -6.95
CA ASN A 200 -5.26 -1.12 -5.66
C ASN A 200 -5.47 0.36 -5.97
N ALA A 201 -6.64 0.67 -6.43
CA ALA A 201 -7.10 2.03 -6.48
C ALA A 201 -7.26 2.52 -5.05
N PHE A 202 -6.15 2.83 -4.42
CA PHE A 202 -6.21 3.91 -3.46
C PHE A 202 -6.84 5.05 -4.25
N LEU A 203 -8.07 5.35 -3.94
CA LEU A 203 -8.88 6.41 -4.56
C LEU A 203 -8.20 7.78 -4.51
N LEU A 204 -6.95 7.82 -4.10
CA LEU A 204 -6.06 8.96 -3.94
C LEU A 204 -5.05 9.10 -5.09
N THR A 205 -4.98 8.17 -6.05
CA THR A 205 -4.07 8.29 -7.21
C THR A 205 -4.85 8.30 -8.52
N ASP A 206 -4.53 9.23 -9.41
CA ASP A 206 -5.15 9.36 -10.74
C ASP A 206 -4.87 8.14 -11.65
N THR A 207 -3.82 7.37 -11.35
CA THR A 207 -3.39 6.21 -12.12
C THR A 207 -3.39 4.98 -11.22
N PRO A 208 -4.09 3.89 -11.59
CA PRO A 208 -3.95 2.60 -10.92
C PRO A 208 -2.51 2.11 -11.10
N LEU A 209 -1.72 2.16 -10.03
CA LEU A 209 -0.36 1.61 -10.05
C LEU A 209 -0.42 0.14 -9.62
N PRO A 210 0.27 -0.76 -10.32
CA PRO A 210 0.40 -2.13 -9.89
C PRO A 210 1.08 -2.17 -8.52
N VAL A 211 0.53 -2.96 -7.61
CA VAL A 211 1.14 -3.25 -6.33
C VAL A 211 1.39 -4.74 -6.21
N GLY A 212 2.42 -5.09 -5.53
CA GLY A 212 2.79 -6.46 -5.30
C GLY A 212 3.83 -6.52 -4.19
N SER A 213 4.46 -7.65 -4.03
CA SER A 213 5.54 -7.80 -3.05
C SER A 213 6.24 -9.13 -3.26
N ASN A 214 7.44 -9.29 -2.70
CA ASN A 214 8.11 -10.57 -2.53
C ASN A 214 8.45 -10.74 -1.05
N ALA A 215 8.26 -11.93 -0.52
CA ALA A 215 8.67 -12.31 0.82
C ALA A 215 9.22 -13.73 0.79
N VAL A 216 10.38 -13.94 1.41
CA VAL A 216 11.02 -15.25 1.47
C VAL A 216 11.64 -15.44 2.86
N ALA A 217 11.43 -16.60 3.47
CA ALA A 217 12.16 -16.98 4.67
C ALA A 217 12.86 -18.32 4.46
N VAL A 218 14.11 -18.40 4.96
CA VAL A 218 14.98 -19.58 4.87
C VAL A 218 15.40 -20.00 6.26
N ALA A 219 15.13 -21.26 6.60
CA ALA A 219 15.50 -21.87 7.87
C ALA A 219 16.98 -22.26 7.90
N PRO A 220 17.56 -22.45 9.10
CA PRO A 220 18.94 -22.93 9.26
C PRO A 220 19.25 -24.23 8.52
N SER A 221 18.27 -25.14 8.39
CA SER A 221 18.43 -26.44 7.70
C SER A 221 18.73 -26.31 6.20
N ARG A 222 18.28 -25.21 5.56
CA ARG A 222 18.50 -24.93 4.14
C ARG A 222 19.56 -23.87 3.89
N SER A 223 19.95 -23.15 4.90
CA SER A 223 20.98 -22.12 4.84
C SER A 223 22.38 -22.73 4.86
N ALA A 224 23.29 -22.28 4.01
CA ALA A 224 24.65 -22.86 3.91
C ALA A 224 25.48 -22.65 5.18
N ASP A 225 25.23 -21.59 5.92
CA ASP A 225 25.92 -21.17 7.15
C ASP A 225 25.09 -21.43 8.43
N GLY A 226 23.89 -22.00 8.29
CA GLY A 226 22.98 -22.27 9.41
C GLY A 226 22.29 -21.05 9.99
N ALA A 227 22.24 -19.94 9.25
CA ALA A 227 21.50 -18.74 9.63
C ALA A 227 20.01 -18.84 9.26
N THR A 228 19.15 -18.14 10.00
CA THR A 228 17.78 -17.85 9.58
C THR A 228 17.78 -16.58 8.75
N ARG A 229 17.07 -16.56 7.62
CA ARG A 229 16.98 -15.38 6.75
C ARG A 229 15.56 -15.00 6.43
N LEU A 230 15.32 -13.70 6.34
CA LEU A 230 14.04 -13.12 5.90
C LEU A 230 14.30 -12.04 4.84
N LEU A 231 13.59 -12.12 3.73
CA LEU A 231 13.49 -11.07 2.73
C LEU A 231 12.18 -10.33 2.92
N VAL A 232 12.26 -9.03 3.10
CA VAL A 232 11.14 -8.07 3.08
C VAL A 232 11.26 -7.24 1.81
N ASN A 233 10.29 -7.31 0.91
CA ASN A 233 10.32 -6.54 -0.32
C ASN A 233 8.93 -6.20 -0.82
N SER A 234 8.53 -4.96 -0.67
CA SER A 234 7.24 -4.47 -1.16
C SER A 234 7.36 -3.85 -2.53
N HIS A 235 6.37 -4.11 -3.38
CA HIS A 235 6.15 -3.41 -4.63
C HIS A 235 5.00 -2.42 -4.45
N GLN A 236 5.33 -1.18 -4.15
CA GLN A 236 4.37 -0.11 -3.85
C GLN A 236 4.63 1.10 -4.75
N PRO A 237 3.67 2.06 -4.82
CA PRO A 237 3.93 3.36 -5.40
C PRO A 237 5.11 4.06 -4.71
N TYR A 238 5.92 4.77 -5.49
CA TYR A 238 7.13 5.45 -5.00
C TYR A 238 6.84 6.69 -4.17
N THR A 239 5.62 7.22 -4.25
CA THR A 239 5.14 8.38 -3.49
C THR A 239 3.67 8.20 -3.12
N GLY A 240 3.17 9.01 -2.20
CA GLY A 240 1.77 9.04 -1.82
C GLY A 240 1.44 8.20 -0.57
N PRO A 241 0.15 7.94 -0.32
CA PRO A 241 -0.37 7.48 0.99
C PRO A 241 0.10 6.09 1.44
N VAL A 242 0.75 5.34 0.55
CA VAL A 242 1.30 4.00 0.82
C VAL A 242 2.77 3.90 0.44
N SER A 243 3.44 5.03 0.25
CA SER A 243 4.89 5.05 0.14
C SER A 243 5.53 4.66 1.48
N TRP A 244 6.64 3.95 1.39
CA TRP A 244 7.35 3.49 2.59
C TRP A 244 8.22 4.60 3.18
N TYR A 245 8.21 4.67 4.50
CA TYR A 245 9.12 5.44 5.32
C TYR A 245 9.92 4.49 6.19
N GLU A 246 11.25 4.53 6.11
CA GLU A 246 12.14 3.71 6.92
C GLU A 246 12.47 4.43 8.23
N ALA A 247 12.38 3.70 9.35
CA ALA A 247 12.77 4.21 10.67
C ALA A 247 13.22 3.08 11.60
N VAL A 248 13.98 3.45 12.63
CA VAL A 248 14.31 2.61 13.77
C VAL A 248 13.69 3.23 15.02
N LEU A 249 12.87 2.48 15.74
CA LEU A 249 12.26 2.89 16.99
C LEU A 249 12.92 2.14 18.14
N ASP A 250 13.24 2.82 19.24
CA ASP A 250 13.88 2.24 20.42
C ASP A 250 13.26 2.82 21.71
N SER A 251 12.35 2.07 22.31
CA SER A 251 11.62 2.41 23.52
C SER A 251 12.14 1.61 24.72
N GLY A 252 12.31 2.27 25.86
CA GLY A 252 12.63 1.61 27.12
C GLY A 252 11.55 0.64 27.61
N GLU A 253 10.36 0.62 27.01
CA GLU A 253 9.26 -0.30 27.30
C GLU A 253 9.22 -1.51 26.33
N GLY A 254 10.29 -1.73 25.54
CA GLY A 254 10.47 -2.91 24.69
C GLY A 254 9.87 -2.80 23.29
N TRP A 255 9.55 -1.60 22.82
CA TRP A 255 9.21 -1.37 21.43
C TRP A 255 10.48 -0.99 20.67
N HIS A 256 11.23 -2.01 20.23
CA HIS A 256 12.47 -1.84 19.48
C HIS A 256 12.36 -2.52 18.11
N VAL A 257 12.19 -1.74 17.05
CA VAL A 257 11.89 -2.22 15.70
C VAL A 257 12.64 -1.43 14.64
N ALA A 258 12.93 -2.08 13.51
CA ALA A 258 13.42 -1.46 12.29
C ALA A 258 12.63 -1.98 11.09
N GLY A 259 12.18 -1.09 10.21
CA GLY A 259 11.38 -1.51 9.05
C GLY A 259 10.68 -0.36 8.33
N GLY A 260 9.63 -0.73 7.59
CA GLY A 260 8.80 0.15 6.80
C GLY A 260 7.52 0.58 7.53
N PHE A 261 7.23 1.88 7.42
CA PHE A 261 6.07 2.54 8.01
C PHE A 261 5.26 3.24 6.91
N PHE A 262 3.95 3.40 7.11
CA PHE A 262 3.12 4.22 6.23
C PHE A 262 2.85 5.61 6.80
N PRO A 263 2.70 6.63 5.93
CA PRO A 263 2.30 7.97 6.37
C PRO A 263 0.99 7.95 7.19
N GLY A 264 1.02 8.64 8.33
CA GLY A 264 -0.11 8.74 9.25
C GLY A 264 -0.22 7.62 10.27
N SER A 265 0.84 6.78 10.45
CA SER A 265 0.86 5.69 11.44
C SER A 265 2.23 5.55 12.11
N PRO A 266 2.30 5.26 13.43
CA PRO A 266 3.54 5.00 14.14
C PRO A 266 4.02 3.54 14.06
N PHE A 267 3.23 2.61 13.49
CA PHE A 267 3.53 1.19 13.56
C PHE A 267 4.35 0.72 12.36
N MET A 268 5.37 -0.09 12.65
CA MET A 268 6.06 -0.86 11.63
C MET A 268 5.09 -1.90 11.04
N LEU A 269 4.89 -1.84 9.72
CA LEU A 269 4.01 -2.77 9.04
C LEU A 269 4.75 -4.06 8.66
N HIS A 270 6.03 -3.97 8.28
CA HIS A 270 6.92 -5.09 8.05
C HIS A 270 8.38 -4.71 8.34
N GLY A 271 9.20 -5.68 8.66
CA GLY A 271 10.59 -5.51 9.10
C GLY A 271 10.90 -6.48 10.22
N HIS A 272 11.66 -6.03 11.21
CA HIS A 272 12.05 -6.88 12.34
C HIS A 272 12.13 -6.12 13.67
N ASN A 273 12.05 -6.85 14.76
CA ASN A 273 12.60 -6.48 16.06
C ASN A 273 13.87 -7.30 16.34
N GLN A 274 14.33 -7.34 17.56
CA GLN A 274 15.55 -8.09 17.90
C GLN A 274 15.38 -9.60 17.68
N HIS A 275 14.19 -10.16 17.94
CA HIS A 275 13.93 -11.59 18.07
C HIS A 275 13.33 -12.23 16.82
N LEU A 276 12.54 -11.47 16.09
CA LEU A 276 11.74 -11.95 14.96
C LEU A 276 11.49 -10.84 13.93
N GLY A 277 11.05 -11.26 12.74
CA GLY A 277 10.63 -10.36 11.70
C GLY A 277 9.53 -10.97 10.84
N TRP A 278 8.87 -10.12 10.08
CA TRP A 278 7.89 -10.55 9.09
C TRP A 278 7.90 -9.65 7.86
N ALA A 279 7.49 -10.25 6.76
CA ALA A 279 7.24 -9.56 5.50
C ALA A 279 5.78 -9.77 5.10
N ASN A 280 5.17 -8.73 4.54
CA ASN A 280 3.81 -8.80 4.01
C ASN A 280 3.82 -8.82 2.50
N THR A 281 2.90 -9.60 1.91
CA THR A 281 2.52 -9.47 0.52
C THR A 281 1.00 -9.34 0.40
N VAL A 282 0.52 -8.64 -0.63
CA VAL A 282 -0.92 -8.58 -0.89
C VAL A 282 -1.42 -9.95 -1.32
N ASN A 283 -2.58 -10.37 -0.78
CA ASN A 283 -3.31 -11.57 -1.20
C ASN A 283 -4.68 -11.20 -1.75
N GLY A 284 -5.34 -12.14 -2.41
CA GLY A 284 -6.64 -11.97 -3.04
C GLY A 284 -7.72 -12.92 -2.50
N PRO A 285 -7.96 -12.99 -1.18
CA PRO A 285 -9.09 -13.76 -0.65
C PRO A 285 -10.42 -13.09 -1.01
N ASP A 286 -11.45 -13.89 -1.24
CA ASP A 286 -12.81 -13.37 -1.41
C ASP A 286 -13.41 -12.98 -0.05
N LEU A 287 -13.32 -11.70 0.29
CA LEU A 287 -13.76 -11.12 1.56
C LEU A 287 -14.87 -10.07 1.43
N VAL A 288 -15.47 -9.95 0.25
CA VAL A 288 -16.52 -8.96 -0.04
C VAL A 288 -17.73 -9.64 -0.66
N ASP A 289 -18.88 -9.52 -0.01
CA ASP A 289 -20.16 -10.04 -0.52
C ASP A 289 -21.09 -8.91 -0.94
N VAL A 290 -21.70 -9.05 -2.11
CA VAL A 290 -22.64 -8.10 -2.69
C VAL A 290 -24.04 -8.70 -2.70
N TYR A 291 -25.02 -7.97 -2.13
CA TYR A 291 -26.41 -8.37 -2.02
C TYR A 291 -27.32 -7.47 -2.83
N LYS A 292 -28.07 -8.01 -3.79
CA LYS A 292 -29.08 -7.25 -4.52
C LYS A 292 -30.34 -7.15 -3.67
N LEU A 293 -30.67 -5.93 -3.24
CA LEU A 293 -31.82 -5.67 -2.37
C LEU A 293 -33.12 -5.56 -3.18
N VAL A 294 -34.20 -6.07 -2.61
CA VAL A 294 -35.56 -5.84 -3.11
C VAL A 294 -36.10 -4.61 -2.43
N VAL A 295 -36.12 -3.48 -3.14
CA VAL A 295 -36.65 -2.21 -2.63
C VAL A 295 -38.17 -2.19 -2.74
N ASN A 296 -38.88 -1.66 -1.73
CA ASN A 296 -40.33 -1.55 -1.72
C ASN A 296 -40.82 -0.56 -2.81
N PRO A 297 -41.61 -1.01 -3.80
CA PRO A 297 -42.08 -0.14 -4.86
C PRO A 297 -42.98 1.00 -4.36
N ALA A 298 -43.70 0.82 -3.24
CA ALA A 298 -44.55 1.83 -2.63
C ALA A 298 -43.81 2.78 -1.68
N ASN A 299 -42.60 2.37 -1.20
CA ASN A 299 -41.77 3.19 -0.30
C ASN A 299 -40.30 2.94 -0.58
N PRO A 300 -39.61 3.79 -1.37
CA PRO A 300 -38.20 3.59 -1.76
C PRO A 300 -37.20 3.67 -0.58
N ASN A 301 -37.71 3.92 0.64
CA ASN A 301 -36.94 3.94 1.87
C ASN A 301 -36.95 2.60 2.60
N GLN A 302 -37.54 1.56 2.02
CA GLN A 302 -37.63 0.23 2.60
C GLN A 302 -37.07 -0.84 1.66
N TYR A 303 -36.49 -1.87 2.26
CA TYR A 303 -36.06 -3.08 1.57
C TYR A 303 -36.70 -4.31 2.22
N LYS A 304 -36.78 -5.42 1.46
CA LYS A 304 -37.33 -6.67 1.94
C LYS A 304 -36.27 -7.52 2.59
N LEU A 305 -36.58 -8.10 3.76
CA LEU A 305 -35.74 -9.11 4.42
C LEU A 305 -36.66 -10.13 5.11
N ASP A 306 -36.46 -11.42 4.80
CA ASP A 306 -37.23 -12.55 5.31
C ASP A 306 -38.76 -12.33 5.22
N GLY A 307 -39.19 -11.84 4.07
CA GLY A 307 -40.62 -11.56 3.81
C GLY A 307 -41.15 -10.22 4.33
N HIS A 308 -40.42 -9.53 5.16
CA HIS A 308 -40.83 -8.27 5.81
C HIS A 308 -40.14 -7.02 5.21
N TRP A 309 -40.89 -5.90 5.13
CA TRP A 309 -40.30 -4.61 4.78
C TRP A 309 -39.59 -4.00 5.99
N ARG A 310 -38.34 -3.56 5.80
CA ARG A 310 -37.51 -2.89 6.80
C ARG A 310 -37.03 -1.56 6.28
N ASP A 311 -36.98 -0.54 7.13
CA ASP A 311 -36.46 0.77 6.77
C ASP A 311 -34.96 0.76 6.61
N PHE A 312 -34.44 1.46 5.59
CA PHE A 312 -33.01 1.79 5.53
C PHE A 312 -32.63 2.73 6.68
N GLN A 313 -31.52 2.49 7.30
CA GLN A 313 -30.87 3.53 8.10
C GLN A 313 -30.29 4.58 7.15
N LYS A 314 -30.63 5.85 7.40
CA LYS A 314 -30.27 6.98 6.52
C LYS A 314 -29.40 7.98 7.25
N SER A 315 -28.43 8.53 6.53
CA SER A 315 -27.69 9.72 6.93
C SER A 315 -27.41 10.60 5.71
N ASP A 316 -27.02 11.84 5.95
CA ASP A 316 -26.62 12.78 4.91
C ASP A 316 -25.10 12.96 4.92
N ALA A 317 -24.47 12.70 3.78
CA ALA A 317 -23.06 12.97 3.58
C ALA A 317 -22.87 14.38 3.00
N LYS A 318 -22.48 15.32 3.84
CA LYS A 318 -22.00 16.64 3.41
C LYS A 318 -20.57 16.52 2.90
N ILE A 319 -20.39 16.64 1.58
CA ILE A 319 -19.08 16.55 0.90
C ILE A 319 -18.71 17.97 0.46
N ARG A 320 -17.58 18.47 0.98
CA ARG A 320 -17.07 19.80 0.64
C ARG A 320 -16.11 19.67 -0.53
N VAL A 321 -16.40 20.33 -1.65
CA VAL A 321 -15.64 20.20 -2.88
C VAL A 321 -15.10 21.56 -3.29
N LYS A 322 -13.77 21.66 -3.41
CA LYS A 322 -13.09 22.85 -3.97
C LYS A 322 -13.41 22.97 -5.46
N ILE A 323 -13.96 24.10 -5.83
CA ILE A 323 -14.30 24.39 -7.24
C ILE A 323 -13.19 25.23 -7.89
N TRP A 324 -12.79 26.32 -7.23
CA TRP A 324 -11.74 27.20 -7.73
C TRP A 324 -11.20 28.11 -6.61
N GLY A 325 -9.88 28.26 -6.51
CA GLY A 325 -9.25 29.10 -5.48
C GLY A 325 -9.78 28.77 -4.06
N PRO A 326 -10.31 29.74 -3.30
CA PRO A 326 -10.87 29.51 -1.97
C PRO A 326 -12.35 29.09 -2.00
N LEU A 327 -12.97 28.95 -3.17
CA LEU A 327 -14.39 28.62 -3.31
C LEU A 327 -14.61 27.11 -3.13
N VAL A 328 -15.29 26.74 -2.05
CA VAL A 328 -15.70 25.38 -1.72
C VAL A 328 -17.24 25.30 -1.78
N PHE A 329 -17.73 24.29 -2.47
CA PHE A 329 -19.17 23.98 -2.56
C PHE A 329 -19.47 22.75 -1.72
N ALA A 330 -20.56 22.79 -0.93
CA ALA A 330 -21.02 21.64 -0.17
C ALA A 330 -22.08 20.86 -0.97
N ALA A 331 -21.74 19.67 -1.41
CA ALA A 331 -22.68 18.72 -2.00
C ALA A 331 -23.24 17.81 -0.92
N HIS A 332 -24.53 17.49 -1.02
CA HIS A 332 -25.23 16.58 -0.12
C HIS A 332 -25.55 15.28 -0.85
N ARG A 333 -25.27 14.15 -0.21
CA ARG A 333 -25.54 12.81 -0.75
C ARG A 333 -26.19 11.93 0.32
N GLU A 334 -27.28 11.26 -0.04
CA GLU A 334 -27.89 10.27 0.82
C GLU A 334 -26.92 9.07 1.01
N VAL A 335 -26.76 8.65 2.25
CA VAL A 335 -26.07 7.43 2.64
C VAL A 335 -27.10 6.47 3.24
N LEU A 336 -27.16 5.27 2.69
CA LEU A 336 -28.09 4.23 3.12
C LEU A 336 -27.33 3.05 3.71
N TYR A 337 -27.96 2.41 4.70
CA TYR A 337 -27.42 1.23 5.33
C TYR A 337 -28.55 0.21 5.55
N ALA A 338 -28.29 -1.05 5.16
CA ALA A 338 -29.14 -2.20 5.40
C ALA A 338 -28.51 -3.11 6.47
N GLU A 339 -29.17 -4.19 6.84
CA GLU A 339 -28.60 -5.18 7.79
C GLU A 339 -27.33 -5.85 7.24
N GLN A 340 -27.23 -5.98 5.92
CA GLN A 340 -26.04 -6.51 5.24
C GLN A 340 -24.84 -5.56 5.36
N GLY A 341 -25.05 -4.24 5.27
CA GLY A 341 -24.01 -3.21 5.30
C GLY A 341 -24.39 -1.93 4.54
N PRO A 342 -23.38 -1.14 4.09
CA PRO A 342 -23.60 0.07 3.28
C PRO A 342 -24.29 -0.27 1.96
N VAL A 343 -25.14 0.65 1.49
CA VAL A 343 -25.98 0.44 0.30
C VAL A 343 -25.63 1.44 -0.79
N MET A 344 -25.36 0.92 -1.98
CA MET A 344 -25.20 1.71 -3.21
C MET A 344 -26.43 1.55 -4.11
N LYS A 345 -27.04 2.67 -4.51
CA LYS A 345 -28.06 2.72 -5.55
C LYS A 345 -27.41 3.00 -6.90
N THR A 346 -27.64 2.16 -7.87
CA THR A 346 -27.12 2.26 -9.24
C THR A 346 -28.28 2.14 -10.24
N ALA A 347 -28.01 2.35 -11.53
CA ALA A 347 -29.01 2.11 -12.58
C ALA A 347 -29.50 0.66 -12.63
N ARG A 348 -28.72 -0.30 -12.07
CA ARG A 348 -29.06 -1.75 -12.02
C ARG A 348 -29.82 -2.16 -10.77
N GLY A 349 -30.05 -1.23 -9.84
CA GLY A 349 -30.76 -1.48 -8.58
C GLY A 349 -30.02 -1.03 -7.33
N ALA A 350 -30.50 -1.45 -6.17
CA ALA A 350 -29.85 -1.21 -4.88
C ALA A 350 -29.06 -2.44 -4.44
N PHE A 351 -27.81 -2.22 -4.05
CA PHE A 351 -26.89 -3.28 -3.63
C PHE A 351 -26.32 -2.95 -2.25
N ALA A 352 -26.43 -3.90 -1.32
CA ALA A 352 -25.73 -3.80 -0.04
C ALA A 352 -24.38 -4.54 -0.15
N ILE A 353 -23.39 -4.04 0.56
CA ILE A 353 -22.03 -4.57 0.53
C ILE A 353 -21.65 -5.00 1.95
N ARG A 354 -21.13 -6.22 2.10
CA ARG A 354 -20.57 -6.71 3.35
C ARG A 354 -19.12 -7.11 3.11
N TYR A 355 -18.22 -6.67 3.95
CA TYR A 355 -16.79 -6.90 3.79
C TYR A 355 -16.12 -7.24 5.13
N ALA A 356 -15.04 -8.00 5.09
CA ALA A 356 -14.28 -8.38 6.27
C ALA A 356 -13.66 -7.15 6.96
N GLY A 357 -13.59 -7.16 8.29
CA GLY A 357 -13.10 -6.03 9.07
C GLY A 357 -14.09 -4.86 9.18
N MET A 358 -15.30 -4.96 8.60
CA MET A 358 -16.31 -3.92 8.71
C MET A 358 -16.66 -3.64 10.17
N GLY A 359 -16.39 -2.41 10.62
CA GLY A 359 -16.68 -1.98 11.98
C GLY A 359 -15.62 -2.40 13.02
N ASP A 360 -14.45 -2.90 12.63
CA ASP A 360 -13.33 -3.21 13.54
C ASP A 360 -12.32 -2.05 13.60
N VAL A 361 -11.96 -1.62 14.80
CA VAL A 361 -10.98 -0.56 15.06
C VAL A 361 -9.64 -1.09 15.57
N ARG A 362 -9.51 -2.42 15.77
CA ARG A 362 -8.36 -3.08 16.39
C ARG A 362 -7.15 -3.36 15.48
N PRO A 363 -7.12 -3.03 14.17
CA PRO A 363 -5.90 -3.23 13.38
C PRO A 363 -4.66 -2.54 14.00
N ALA A 364 -4.83 -1.33 14.56
CA ALA A 364 -3.76 -0.63 15.27
C ALA A 364 -3.25 -1.42 16.48
N LEU A 365 -4.14 -2.06 17.23
CA LEU A 365 -3.79 -2.94 18.36
C LEU A 365 -3.00 -4.16 17.87
N GLN A 366 -3.44 -4.78 16.78
CA GLN A 366 -2.75 -5.95 16.22
C GLN A 366 -1.33 -5.59 15.79
N TYR A 367 -1.12 -4.49 15.04
CA TYR A 367 0.22 -4.05 14.67
C TYR A 367 1.08 -3.71 15.89
N PHE A 368 0.54 -3.01 16.88
CA PHE A 368 1.29 -2.70 18.11
C PHE A 368 1.75 -3.97 18.82
N ARG A 369 0.89 -4.99 18.95
CA ARG A 369 1.24 -6.28 19.57
C ARG A 369 2.26 -7.06 18.72
N LEU A 370 2.12 -7.07 17.40
CA LEU A 370 3.10 -7.68 16.49
C LEU A 370 4.49 -7.04 16.64
N ASN A 371 4.56 -5.71 16.70
CA ASN A 371 5.81 -4.97 16.85
C ASN A 371 6.55 -5.32 18.14
N LYS A 372 5.82 -5.60 19.23
CA LYS A 372 6.39 -5.89 20.56
C LYS A 372 6.52 -7.38 20.87
N ALA A 373 6.11 -8.26 19.98
CA ALA A 373 6.20 -9.71 20.19
C ALA A 373 7.67 -10.16 20.31
N ALA A 374 8.03 -10.83 21.40
CA ALA A 374 9.38 -11.31 21.66
C ALA A 374 9.63 -12.75 21.20
N ASN A 375 8.59 -13.45 20.76
CA ASN A 375 8.67 -14.84 20.30
C ASN A 375 7.46 -15.21 19.41
N LEU A 376 7.53 -16.40 18.79
CA LEU A 376 6.51 -16.92 17.89
C LEU A 376 5.11 -16.98 18.57
N GLU A 377 5.02 -17.40 19.83
CA GLU A 377 3.72 -17.53 20.49
C GLU A 377 3.05 -16.18 20.73
N GLU A 378 3.79 -15.16 21.16
CA GLU A 378 3.29 -13.81 21.30
C GLU A 378 2.88 -13.22 19.95
N TRP A 379 3.69 -13.46 18.91
CA TRP A 379 3.39 -13.03 17.56
C TRP A 379 2.08 -13.69 17.05
N ARG A 380 1.93 -15.01 17.23
CA ARG A 380 0.70 -15.74 16.89
C ARG A 380 -0.50 -15.28 17.71
N ALA A 381 -0.29 -14.94 19.00
CA ALA A 381 -1.35 -14.39 19.84
C ALA A 381 -1.87 -13.04 19.29
N ALA A 382 -0.97 -12.19 18.78
CA ALA A 382 -1.35 -10.96 18.09
C ALA A 382 -2.09 -11.25 16.78
N MET A 383 -1.69 -12.25 16.00
CA MET A 383 -2.39 -12.66 14.77
C MET A 383 -3.81 -13.19 15.05
N ARG A 384 -4.02 -13.90 16.18
CA ARG A 384 -5.36 -14.38 16.60
C ARG A 384 -6.37 -13.26 16.87
N LEU A 385 -5.95 -11.99 16.94
CA LEU A 385 -6.89 -10.87 16.97
C LEU A 385 -7.71 -10.75 15.69
N GLN A 386 -7.21 -11.25 14.56
CA GLN A 386 -7.84 -11.23 13.24
C GLN A 386 -8.41 -9.85 12.85
N ALA A 387 -7.76 -8.80 13.33
CA ALA A 387 -8.20 -7.42 13.08
C ALA A 387 -7.66 -6.87 11.76
N ILE A 388 -6.51 -7.39 11.28
CA ILE A 388 -5.99 -7.10 9.94
C ILE A 388 -6.64 -8.11 9.00
N PRO A 389 -7.61 -7.68 8.15
CA PRO A 389 -8.52 -8.60 7.47
C PRO A 389 -7.90 -9.38 6.31
N SER A 390 -6.74 -8.99 5.83
CA SER A 390 -6.04 -9.69 4.74
C SER A 390 -4.53 -9.44 4.83
N LEU A 391 -3.76 -9.91 3.91
CA LEU A 391 -2.32 -9.93 3.69
C LEU A 391 -1.71 -11.30 3.99
N ASN A 392 -0.82 -11.72 3.11
CA ASN A 392 0.10 -12.80 3.41
C ASN A 392 1.14 -12.33 4.44
N TYR A 393 1.56 -13.24 5.31
CA TYR A 393 2.68 -13.06 6.22
C TYR A 393 3.72 -14.13 5.99
N VAL A 394 4.97 -13.73 5.79
CA VAL A 394 6.14 -14.60 5.87
C VAL A 394 6.92 -14.21 7.12
N TYR A 395 7.11 -15.15 8.01
CA TYR A 395 7.69 -15.00 9.35
C TYR A 395 9.07 -15.68 9.43
N ALA A 396 9.99 -15.10 10.20
CA ALA A 396 11.23 -15.72 10.60
C ALA A 396 11.68 -15.24 11.99
N ASP A 397 12.45 -16.08 12.74
CA ASP A 397 12.95 -15.70 14.05
C ASP A 397 14.38 -16.20 14.34
N GLU A 398 14.95 -15.69 15.45
CA GLU A 398 16.28 -16.05 15.94
C GLU A 398 16.43 -17.53 16.37
N LYS A 399 15.30 -18.23 16.57
CA LYS A 399 15.29 -19.67 16.96
C LYS A 399 15.25 -20.60 15.75
N GLY A 400 15.23 -20.05 14.54
CA GLY A 400 15.22 -20.83 13.30
C GLY A 400 13.82 -21.17 12.80
N ASN A 401 12.76 -20.66 13.44
CA ASN A 401 11.42 -20.87 12.92
C ASN A 401 11.17 -20.00 11.70
N ILE A 402 10.50 -20.59 10.70
CA ILE A 402 9.95 -19.89 9.54
C ILE A 402 8.49 -20.23 9.37
N GLY A 403 7.69 -19.30 8.83
CA GLY A 403 6.27 -19.55 8.62
C GLY A 403 5.69 -18.74 7.47
N TYR A 404 4.61 -19.27 6.91
CA TYR A 404 3.77 -18.58 5.95
C TYR A 404 2.31 -18.66 6.37
N ILE A 405 1.60 -17.56 6.26
CA ILE A 405 0.17 -17.48 6.54
C ILE A 405 -0.51 -16.75 5.39
N TYR A 406 -1.49 -17.39 4.78
CA TYR A 406 -2.47 -16.72 3.93
C TYR A 406 -3.56 -16.15 4.84
N ASN A 407 -3.24 -15.02 5.51
CA ASN A 407 -4.12 -14.42 6.48
C ASN A 407 -5.34 -13.79 5.80
N GLY A 408 -6.51 -14.12 6.34
CA GLY A 408 -7.77 -13.55 5.92
C GLY A 408 -8.82 -13.65 7.02
N ALA A 409 -9.52 -12.57 7.32
CA ALA A 409 -10.72 -12.64 8.15
C ALA A 409 -11.85 -13.30 7.33
N PHE A 410 -11.67 -14.61 7.05
CA PHE A 410 -12.56 -15.39 6.21
C PHE A 410 -13.94 -15.50 6.82
N PRO A 411 -15.00 -15.02 6.14
CA PRO A 411 -16.36 -15.18 6.64
C PRO A 411 -16.77 -16.64 6.77
N VAL A 412 -17.50 -16.99 7.83
CA VAL A 412 -18.18 -18.28 7.94
C VAL A 412 -19.41 -18.24 7.03
N ARG A 413 -19.25 -18.74 5.82
CA ARG A 413 -20.26 -18.77 4.77
C ARG A 413 -20.95 -20.13 4.69
N LYS A 414 -22.25 -20.12 4.35
CA LYS A 414 -23.02 -21.32 4.11
C LYS A 414 -22.61 -21.94 2.76
N GLU A 415 -22.50 -23.25 2.69
CA GLU A 415 -22.29 -23.96 1.43
C GLU A 415 -23.49 -23.84 0.49
N GLY A 416 -23.24 -23.87 -0.81
CA GLY A 416 -24.21 -23.89 -1.89
C GLY A 416 -24.40 -22.59 -2.67
N PRO A 417 -24.48 -21.39 -2.05
CA PRO A 417 -24.47 -20.13 -2.79
C PRO A 417 -23.15 -19.85 -3.49
N ASP A 418 -23.22 -19.17 -4.63
CA ASP A 418 -22.07 -18.57 -5.27
C ASP A 418 -21.72 -17.25 -4.59
N TRP A 419 -20.72 -17.28 -3.71
CA TRP A 419 -20.29 -16.12 -2.93
C TRP A 419 -19.49 -15.08 -3.75
N GLN A 420 -18.94 -15.49 -4.89
CA GLN A 420 -18.26 -14.56 -5.81
C GLN A 420 -19.26 -13.79 -6.69
N GLY A 421 -20.51 -14.24 -6.71
CA GLY A 421 -21.60 -13.61 -7.44
C GLY A 421 -22.40 -12.61 -6.61
N VAL A 422 -23.47 -12.08 -7.21
CA VAL A 422 -24.42 -11.20 -6.51
C VAL A 422 -25.49 -12.05 -5.80
N LEU A 423 -25.54 -11.95 -4.49
CA LEU A 423 -26.44 -12.72 -3.62
C LEU A 423 -27.85 -12.11 -3.53
N PRO A 424 -28.89 -12.92 -3.26
CA PRO A 424 -30.21 -12.42 -2.90
C PRO A 424 -30.15 -11.61 -1.59
N GLY A 425 -30.57 -10.35 -1.63
CA GLY A 425 -30.53 -9.44 -0.48
C GLY A 425 -31.78 -9.54 0.43
N ASP A 426 -32.73 -10.42 0.13
CA ASP A 426 -33.97 -10.61 0.89
C ASP A 426 -33.90 -11.75 1.91
N ARG A 427 -32.71 -12.33 2.15
CA ARG A 427 -32.48 -13.52 2.99
C ARG A 427 -31.43 -13.26 4.06
N SER A 428 -31.85 -13.25 5.33
CA SER A 428 -30.93 -13.01 6.46
C SER A 428 -29.93 -14.17 6.70
N ASN A 429 -30.29 -15.40 6.29
CA ASN A 429 -29.42 -16.57 6.43
C ASN A 429 -28.18 -16.56 5.50
N LEU A 430 -28.08 -15.58 4.59
CA LEU A 430 -26.89 -15.32 3.78
C LEU A 430 -26.01 -14.22 4.40
N ILE A 431 -26.41 -13.61 5.50
CA ILE A 431 -25.61 -12.59 6.20
C ILE A 431 -24.70 -13.29 7.21
N TRP A 432 -23.44 -13.49 6.86
CA TRP A 432 -22.47 -14.06 7.82
C TRP A 432 -22.19 -13.08 8.98
N ARG A 433 -21.83 -13.64 10.16
CA ARG A 433 -21.68 -12.88 11.42
C ARG A 433 -20.41 -13.20 12.18
N SER A 434 -19.57 -14.11 11.65
CA SER A 434 -18.33 -14.56 12.29
C SER A 434 -17.28 -14.90 11.25
N TYR A 435 -16.05 -15.02 11.70
CA TYR A 435 -14.92 -15.44 10.89
C TYR A 435 -14.48 -16.85 11.23
N VAL A 436 -13.83 -17.50 10.29
CA VAL A 436 -13.12 -18.77 10.50
C VAL A 436 -12.00 -18.51 11.50
N PRO A 437 -11.81 -19.35 12.53
CA PRO A 437 -10.74 -19.17 13.50
C PRO A 437 -9.35 -19.12 12.84
N PHE A 438 -8.48 -18.25 13.30
CA PHE A 438 -7.10 -18.06 12.80
C PHE A 438 -6.34 -19.39 12.60
N ASP A 439 -6.42 -20.31 13.57
CA ASP A 439 -5.72 -21.60 13.48
C ASP A 439 -6.27 -22.54 12.39
N LYS A 440 -7.35 -22.13 11.67
CA LYS A 440 -7.95 -22.82 10.51
C LYS A 440 -7.66 -22.11 9.17
N GLU A 441 -7.00 -20.96 9.20
CA GLU A 441 -6.53 -20.28 7.99
C GLU A 441 -5.41 -21.09 7.33
N PRO A 442 -5.16 -20.92 6.01
CA PRO A 442 -4.05 -21.60 5.33
C PRO A 442 -2.71 -21.14 5.91
N GLN A 443 -1.96 -22.08 6.52
CA GLN A 443 -0.68 -21.77 7.19
C GLN A 443 0.33 -22.90 6.96
N ILE A 444 1.60 -22.51 6.80
CA ILE A 444 2.75 -23.42 6.72
C ILE A 444 3.74 -23.01 7.82
N TRP A 445 4.17 -23.94 8.65
CA TRP A 445 5.15 -23.70 9.70
C TRP A 445 6.28 -24.73 9.63
N ASN A 446 7.53 -24.26 9.59
CA ASN A 446 8.74 -25.06 9.60
C ASN A 446 8.69 -26.25 8.62
N PRO A 447 8.38 -26.00 7.30
CA PRO A 447 8.27 -27.09 6.35
C PRO A 447 9.60 -27.84 6.19
N PRO A 448 9.58 -29.15 5.85
CA PRO A 448 10.79 -29.93 5.64
C PRO A 448 11.72 -29.37 4.57
N SER A 449 11.19 -28.60 3.62
CA SER A 449 11.95 -27.91 2.58
C SER A 449 12.93 -26.85 3.13
N GLY A 450 12.69 -26.33 4.34
CA GLY A 450 13.47 -25.28 4.97
C GLY A 450 13.33 -23.89 4.32
N PHE A 451 12.29 -23.66 3.50
CA PHE A 451 11.97 -22.32 3.01
C PHE A 451 10.45 -22.12 2.86
N VAL A 452 10.02 -20.89 2.96
CA VAL A 452 8.67 -20.44 2.60
C VAL A 452 8.78 -19.13 1.83
N PHE A 453 7.83 -18.88 0.93
CA PHE A 453 7.80 -17.64 0.16
C PHE A 453 6.38 -17.23 -0.21
N ASN A 454 6.22 -15.97 -0.58
CA ASN A 454 5.08 -15.51 -1.35
C ASN A 454 5.46 -14.31 -2.22
N SER A 455 4.96 -14.29 -3.45
CA SER A 455 5.12 -13.23 -4.42
C SER A 455 3.76 -12.86 -5.03
N ASN A 456 2.73 -12.74 -4.18
CA ASN A 456 1.32 -12.55 -4.51
C ASN A 456 0.70 -13.73 -5.28
N ASN A 457 1.31 -14.90 -5.17
CA ASN A 457 0.83 -16.15 -5.74
C ASN A 457 -0.09 -16.88 -4.75
N THR A 458 -0.76 -17.91 -5.27
CA THR A 458 -1.59 -18.83 -4.49
C THR A 458 -0.85 -19.40 -3.26
N PRO A 459 -1.53 -19.64 -2.12
CA PRO A 459 -0.92 -20.31 -0.97
C PRO A 459 -0.60 -21.78 -1.21
N PHE A 460 -1.11 -22.37 -2.27
CA PHE A 460 -0.88 -23.76 -2.66
C PHE A 460 0.48 -23.99 -3.33
N HIS A 461 1.27 -22.94 -3.46
CA HIS A 461 2.66 -22.95 -3.93
C HIS A 461 3.47 -21.92 -3.14
N ALA A 462 3.66 -22.15 -1.83
CA ALA A 462 4.37 -21.25 -0.94
C ALA A 462 5.63 -21.89 -0.31
N THR A 463 5.95 -23.15 -0.69
CA THR A 463 7.16 -23.89 -0.32
C THR A 463 7.46 -24.94 -1.39
N ALA A 464 8.24 -25.99 -1.08
CA ALA A 464 8.41 -27.14 -1.98
C ALA A 464 7.14 -28.04 -1.96
N PRO A 465 6.87 -28.77 -3.05
CA PRO A 465 5.62 -29.53 -3.21
C PRO A 465 5.25 -30.47 -2.06
N ALA A 466 6.23 -31.08 -1.39
CA ALA A 466 5.98 -31.97 -0.25
C ALA A 466 5.45 -31.26 1.01
N GLY A 467 5.62 -29.95 1.11
CA GLY A 467 5.18 -29.14 2.24
C GLY A 467 4.08 -28.15 1.90
N ASP A 468 3.66 -28.07 0.63
CA ASP A 468 2.60 -27.16 0.19
C ASP A 468 1.24 -27.56 0.76
N LEU A 469 0.39 -26.54 0.92
CA LEU A 469 -1.02 -26.72 1.25
C LEU A 469 -1.77 -27.33 0.05
N LYS A 470 -2.83 -28.06 0.33
CA LYS A 470 -3.65 -28.68 -0.71
C LYS A 470 -5.00 -27.98 -0.80
N PRO A 471 -5.48 -27.65 -2.00
CA PRO A 471 -6.79 -26.99 -2.17
C PRO A 471 -7.94 -27.77 -1.53
N GLU A 472 -7.90 -29.10 -1.57
CA GLU A 472 -8.92 -29.99 -1.02
C GLU A 472 -9.06 -29.95 0.52
N ASP A 473 -8.07 -29.41 1.22
CA ASP A 473 -8.10 -29.25 2.68
C ASP A 473 -8.93 -28.03 3.13
N PHE A 474 -9.36 -27.19 2.19
CA PHE A 474 -10.04 -25.93 2.47
C PHE A 474 -11.40 -25.85 1.77
N SER A 475 -12.41 -25.31 2.48
CA SER A 475 -13.72 -25.08 1.88
C SER A 475 -13.63 -24.08 0.71
N PRO A 476 -14.28 -24.35 -0.43
CA PRO A 476 -14.39 -23.41 -1.53
C PRO A 476 -15.02 -22.06 -1.13
N THR A 477 -15.79 -22.03 -0.04
CA THR A 477 -16.43 -20.81 0.47
C THR A 477 -15.43 -19.78 1.01
N LEU A 478 -14.17 -20.18 1.23
CA LEU A 478 -13.09 -19.26 1.61
C LEU A 478 -12.63 -18.37 0.45
N GLY A 479 -12.88 -18.78 -0.80
CA GLY A 479 -12.48 -18.01 -1.98
C GLY A 479 -10.98 -17.75 -2.04
N ILE A 480 -10.16 -18.79 -1.77
CA ILE A 480 -8.69 -18.70 -1.82
C ILE A 480 -8.26 -18.59 -3.28
N GLN A 481 -7.38 -17.63 -3.56
CA GLN A 481 -6.81 -17.46 -4.92
C GLN A 481 -5.98 -18.67 -5.35
N THR A 482 -6.01 -18.97 -6.65
CA THR A 482 -5.30 -20.10 -7.26
C THR A 482 -4.23 -19.70 -8.28
N ASP A 483 -4.10 -18.41 -8.55
CA ASP A 483 -3.22 -17.90 -9.59
C ASP A 483 -1.75 -17.90 -9.17
N MET A 484 -0.87 -18.11 -10.16
CA MET A 484 0.58 -17.97 -10.03
C MET A 484 1.05 -16.72 -10.75
N THR A 485 1.98 -16.01 -10.12
CA THR A 485 2.73 -14.90 -10.72
C THR A 485 4.02 -15.40 -11.38
N ASN A 486 4.60 -14.63 -12.30
CA ASN A 486 5.95 -14.92 -12.78
C ASN A 486 6.94 -15.02 -11.62
N ARG A 487 6.87 -14.10 -10.65
CA ARG A 487 7.72 -14.08 -9.46
C ARG A 487 7.56 -15.34 -8.61
N GLY A 488 6.35 -15.85 -8.49
CA GLY A 488 6.09 -17.13 -7.81
C GLY A 488 6.80 -18.31 -8.49
N TRP A 489 6.74 -18.40 -9.83
CA TRP A 489 7.49 -19.40 -10.59
C TRP A 489 9.00 -19.23 -10.42
N ARG A 490 9.51 -17.99 -10.51
CA ARG A 490 10.94 -17.70 -10.33
C ARG A 490 11.42 -18.02 -8.91
N ALA A 491 10.59 -17.80 -7.88
CA ALA A 491 10.92 -18.23 -6.52
C ALA A 491 11.16 -19.72 -6.41
N MET A 492 10.31 -20.53 -7.08
CA MET A 492 10.49 -21.98 -7.15
C MET A 492 11.74 -22.39 -7.94
N GLU A 493 12.05 -21.67 -9.01
CA GLU A 493 13.21 -21.94 -9.90
C GLU A 493 14.54 -21.44 -9.32
N THR A 494 14.53 -20.56 -8.32
CA THR A 494 15.71 -20.02 -7.62
C THR A 494 15.81 -20.58 -6.19
N TYR A 495 15.15 -19.96 -5.22
CA TYR A 495 15.13 -20.40 -3.81
C TYR A 495 14.67 -21.86 -3.65
N GLY A 496 13.66 -22.27 -4.44
CA GLY A 496 13.12 -23.64 -4.42
C GLY A 496 14.06 -24.68 -4.99
N ALA A 497 14.87 -24.35 -5.98
CA ALA A 497 15.79 -25.27 -6.63
C ALA A 497 17.15 -25.41 -5.90
N ASP A 498 17.57 -24.38 -5.13
CA ASP A 498 18.83 -24.41 -4.41
C ASP A 498 18.68 -25.12 -3.05
N PRO A 499 19.28 -26.31 -2.85
CA PRO A 499 19.14 -27.05 -1.59
C PRO A 499 19.98 -26.46 -0.45
N ARG A 500 20.89 -25.52 -0.72
CA ARG A 500 21.83 -24.98 0.27
C ARG A 500 22.18 -23.52 -0.01
N ILE A 501 21.24 -22.64 0.33
CA ILE A 501 21.28 -21.22 0.02
C ILE A 501 22.37 -20.50 0.82
N THR A 502 23.33 -19.88 0.13
CA THR A 502 24.32 -18.98 0.73
C THR A 502 23.74 -17.59 0.98
N ALA A 503 24.40 -16.75 1.78
CA ALA A 503 24.03 -15.36 1.97
C ALA A 503 24.02 -14.59 0.63
N GLU A 504 25.03 -14.83 -0.21
CA GLU A 504 25.15 -14.24 -1.55
C GLU A 504 24.01 -14.71 -2.47
N ALA A 505 23.74 -16.02 -2.54
CA ALA A 505 22.66 -16.57 -3.35
C ALA A 505 21.30 -16.00 -2.92
N PHE A 506 21.06 -15.87 -1.60
CA PHE A 506 19.83 -15.27 -1.06
C PHE A 506 19.62 -13.83 -1.55
N HIS A 507 20.71 -13.07 -1.62
CA HIS A 507 20.69 -11.70 -2.13
C HIS A 507 20.50 -11.66 -3.66
N VAL A 508 21.26 -12.47 -4.41
CA VAL A 508 21.21 -12.52 -5.88
C VAL A 508 19.83 -12.94 -6.38
N TYR A 509 19.18 -13.92 -5.74
CA TYR A 509 17.83 -14.37 -6.14
C TYR A 509 16.77 -13.29 -5.98
N LYS A 510 16.91 -12.37 -5.02
CA LYS A 510 16.03 -11.21 -4.89
C LYS A 510 16.06 -10.32 -6.12
N TYR A 511 17.19 -10.23 -6.78
CA TYR A 511 17.37 -9.37 -7.95
C TYR A 511 17.30 -10.13 -9.27
N ASP A 512 16.57 -11.26 -9.29
CA ASP A 512 16.31 -12.00 -10.53
C ASP A 512 15.55 -11.13 -11.55
N LEU A 513 16.03 -11.17 -12.80
CA LEU A 513 15.59 -10.30 -13.90
C LEU A 513 14.84 -11.09 -14.99
N ALA A 514 14.48 -12.34 -14.75
CA ALA A 514 13.98 -13.23 -15.80
C ALA A 514 12.47 -13.48 -15.70
N TYR A 515 11.88 -13.74 -16.86
CA TYR A 515 10.56 -14.37 -16.96
C TYR A 515 10.71 -15.89 -17.05
N SER A 516 9.95 -16.60 -16.20
CA SER A 516 9.80 -18.06 -16.28
C SER A 516 9.09 -18.46 -17.58
N VAL A 517 9.47 -19.61 -18.13
CA VAL A 517 8.75 -20.23 -19.26
C VAL A 517 7.31 -20.64 -18.90
N ARG A 518 6.99 -20.68 -17.61
CA ARG A 518 5.68 -21.08 -17.05
C ARG A 518 4.77 -19.89 -16.80
N SER A 519 5.27 -18.66 -16.96
CA SER A 519 4.53 -17.42 -16.61
C SER A 519 3.46 -17.09 -17.66
N ASN A 520 2.51 -16.23 -17.26
CA ASN A 520 1.52 -15.66 -18.17
C ASN A 520 2.19 -14.82 -19.26
N GLU A 521 3.26 -14.12 -18.91
CA GLU A 521 4.08 -13.35 -19.84
C GLU A 521 4.67 -14.24 -20.94
N ALA A 522 5.17 -15.42 -20.57
CA ALA A 522 5.69 -16.37 -21.56
C ALA A 522 4.59 -16.91 -22.50
N GLN A 523 3.36 -17.08 -22.01
CA GLN A 523 2.23 -17.49 -22.85
C GLN A 523 1.86 -16.39 -23.86
N VAL A 524 1.73 -15.13 -23.39
CA VAL A 524 1.46 -13.99 -24.29
C VAL A 524 2.61 -13.78 -25.26
N PHE A 525 3.84 -13.96 -24.83
CA PHE A 525 5.02 -13.88 -25.67
C PHE A 525 5.01 -14.93 -26.79
N ALA A 526 4.56 -16.15 -26.51
CA ALA A 526 4.41 -17.18 -27.54
C ALA A 526 3.37 -16.79 -28.61
N GLU A 527 2.28 -16.10 -28.23
CA GLU A 527 1.31 -15.58 -29.20
C GLU A 527 1.92 -14.47 -30.09
N VAL A 528 2.79 -13.63 -29.52
CA VAL A 528 3.52 -12.60 -30.29
C VAL A 528 4.49 -13.24 -31.28
N LEU A 529 5.20 -14.29 -30.88
CA LEU A 529 6.08 -15.04 -31.78
C LEU A 529 5.34 -15.80 -32.89
N ALA A 530 4.07 -16.11 -32.71
CA ALA A 530 3.24 -16.76 -33.72
C ALA A 530 2.72 -15.79 -34.82
N ILE A 531 3.02 -14.48 -34.74
CA ILE A 531 2.60 -13.49 -35.74
C ILE A 531 3.31 -13.74 -37.04
N GLU A 532 2.54 -13.93 -38.11
CA GLU A 532 3.08 -14.04 -39.48
C GLU A 532 3.59 -12.67 -39.95
N SER A 533 4.90 -12.54 -40.17
CA SER A 533 5.54 -11.29 -40.58
C SER A 533 5.27 -10.92 -42.04
N GLY A 534 4.93 -11.88 -42.89
CA GLY A 534 4.68 -11.70 -44.30
C GLY A 534 5.80 -10.94 -45.03
N LYS A 535 5.44 -9.91 -45.80
CA LYS A 535 6.39 -9.02 -46.50
C LYS A 535 6.81 -7.79 -45.67
N ASP A 536 6.27 -7.62 -44.49
CA ASP A 536 6.54 -6.47 -43.61
C ASP A 536 7.95 -6.58 -43.03
N ALA A 537 8.82 -5.65 -43.41
CA ALA A 537 10.23 -5.66 -43.02
C ALA A 537 10.40 -5.41 -41.52
N ASP A 538 9.55 -4.57 -40.95
CA ASP A 538 9.60 -4.21 -39.52
C ASP A 538 9.15 -5.39 -38.66
N LEU A 539 8.10 -6.08 -39.09
CA LEU A 539 7.65 -7.28 -38.37
C LEU A 539 8.68 -8.42 -38.46
N ARG A 540 9.38 -8.57 -39.59
CA ARG A 540 10.47 -9.58 -39.67
C ARG A 540 11.62 -9.24 -38.75
N GLN A 541 12.05 -7.97 -38.70
CA GLN A 541 13.12 -7.54 -37.79
C GLN A 541 12.70 -7.70 -36.34
N ALA A 542 11.47 -7.32 -36.00
CA ALA A 542 10.92 -7.50 -34.65
C ALA A 542 10.87 -8.97 -34.23
N HIS A 543 10.40 -9.85 -35.13
CA HIS A 543 10.36 -11.28 -34.90
C HIS A 543 11.75 -11.86 -34.65
N ASP A 544 12.77 -11.48 -35.44
CA ASP A 544 14.15 -11.91 -35.24
C ASP A 544 14.69 -11.49 -33.86
N ILE A 545 14.48 -10.24 -33.45
CA ILE A 545 14.88 -9.74 -32.13
C ILE A 545 14.20 -10.52 -31.00
N LEU A 546 12.87 -10.68 -31.11
CA LEU A 546 12.08 -11.36 -30.07
C LEU A 546 12.40 -12.85 -30.01
N GLN A 547 12.68 -13.52 -31.13
CA GLN A 547 13.07 -14.92 -31.15
C GLN A 547 14.40 -15.18 -30.42
N HIS A 548 15.32 -14.18 -30.41
CA HIS A 548 16.62 -14.25 -29.73
C HIS A 548 16.61 -13.63 -28.33
N TRP A 549 15.47 -13.05 -27.89
CA TRP A 549 15.38 -12.50 -26.54
C TRP A 549 15.42 -13.61 -25.48
N ASP A 550 16.34 -13.49 -24.54
CA ASP A 550 16.56 -14.43 -23.45
C ASP A 550 15.54 -14.32 -22.28
N ARG A 551 14.51 -13.52 -22.45
CA ARG A 551 13.48 -13.18 -21.45
C ARG A 551 14.01 -12.49 -20.20
N ARG A 552 15.10 -11.77 -20.33
CA ARG A 552 15.70 -10.98 -19.24
C ARG A 552 15.55 -9.48 -19.48
N THR A 553 15.59 -8.71 -18.40
CA THR A 553 15.38 -7.27 -18.36
C THR A 553 16.57 -6.51 -17.78
N ASP A 554 17.77 -6.97 -18.08
CA ASP A 554 19.01 -6.26 -17.75
C ASP A 554 19.10 -4.95 -18.53
N VAL A 555 19.69 -3.89 -17.98
CA VAL A 555 19.79 -2.56 -18.62
C VAL A 555 20.42 -2.61 -20.01
N ALA A 556 21.35 -3.53 -20.27
CA ALA A 556 22.00 -3.70 -21.56
C ALA A 556 21.21 -4.58 -22.57
N ASN A 557 20.10 -5.20 -22.13
CA ASN A 557 19.33 -6.12 -22.96
C ASN A 557 18.63 -5.37 -24.11
N ARG A 558 18.86 -5.84 -25.34
CA ARG A 558 18.32 -5.20 -26.55
C ARG A 558 16.99 -5.76 -27.03
N GLY A 559 16.57 -6.92 -26.53
CA GLY A 559 15.25 -7.49 -26.82
C GLY A 559 14.16 -7.01 -25.86
N ALA A 560 14.55 -6.62 -24.64
CA ALA A 560 13.62 -6.34 -23.55
C ALA A 560 12.67 -5.17 -23.85
N ALA A 561 13.15 -4.07 -24.44
CA ALA A 561 12.31 -2.91 -24.75
C ALA A 561 11.15 -3.28 -25.68
N LEU A 562 11.44 -3.96 -26.77
CA LEU A 562 10.43 -4.40 -27.73
C LEU A 562 9.47 -5.40 -27.11
N ALA A 563 9.99 -6.37 -26.35
CA ALA A 563 9.20 -7.41 -25.68
C ALA A 563 8.23 -6.78 -24.66
N ILE A 564 8.73 -6.00 -23.70
CA ILE A 564 7.93 -5.43 -22.62
C ILE A 564 6.87 -4.46 -23.16
N LEU A 565 7.23 -3.57 -24.10
CA LEU A 565 6.26 -2.64 -24.69
C LEU A 565 5.16 -3.34 -25.50
N THR A 566 5.41 -4.58 -25.94
CA THR A 566 4.43 -5.41 -26.68
C THR A 566 3.54 -6.20 -25.71
N ILE A 567 4.15 -6.92 -24.74
CA ILE A 567 3.40 -7.90 -23.93
C ILE A 567 2.67 -7.28 -22.74
N GLU A 568 3.22 -6.23 -22.15
CA GLU A 568 2.63 -5.62 -20.95
C GLU A 568 1.22 -5.06 -21.21
N PRO A 569 0.95 -4.30 -22.28
CA PRO A 569 -0.39 -3.86 -22.61
C PRO A 569 -1.39 -5.00 -22.82
N LEU A 570 -0.96 -6.09 -23.46
CA LEU A 570 -1.80 -7.27 -23.70
C LEU A 570 -2.18 -7.98 -22.39
N ILE A 571 -1.23 -8.13 -21.49
CA ILE A 571 -1.46 -8.70 -20.16
C ILE A 571 -2.40 -7.81 -19.37
N ARG A 572 -2.15 -6.50 -19.33
CA ARG A 572 -2.98 -5.54 -18.59
C ARG A 572 -4.44 -5.55 -19.06
N GLU A 573 -4.68 -5.56 -20.39
CA GLU A 573 -6.04 -5.61 -20.92
C GLU A 573 -6.77 -6.91 -20.54
N ARG A 574 -6.07 -8.06 -20.60
CA ARG A 574 -6.62 -9.36 -20.16
C ARG A 574 -6.98 -9.34 -18.67
N LEU A 575 -6.07 -8.84 -17.87
CA LEU A 575 -6.27 -8.71 -16.44
C LEU A 575 -7.39 -7.71 -16.11
N ASP A 576 -7.61 -6.68 -16.92
CA ASP A 576 -8.72 -5.73 -16.78
C ASP A 576 -10.07 -6.29 -17.28
N GLY A 577 -10.12 -7.52 -17.79
CA GLY A 577 -11.32 -8.10 -18.40
C GLY A 577 -11.79 -7.37 -19.64
N LYS A 578 -10.92 -6.57 -20.28
CA LYS A 578 -11.16 -5.91 -21.55
C LYS A 578 -10.91 -6.90 -22.69
N ALA A 579 -11.56 -6.69 -23.83
CA ALA A 579 -11.18 -7.38 -25.04
C ALA A 579 -9.73 -7.00 -25.38
N PRO A 580 -8.77 -7.94 -25.36
CA PRO A 580 -7.37 -7.61 -25.58
C PRO A 580 -7.15 -7.16 -27.02
N LYS A 581 -6.21 -6.24 -27.23
CA LYS A 581 -5.70 -5.90 -28.55
C LYS A 581 -5.19 -7.16 -29.26
N ARG A 582 -5.20 -7.14 -30.59
CA ARG A 582 -4.51 -8.20 -31.32
C ARG A 582 -3.00 -8.08 -31.06
N PRO A 583 -2.28 -9.20 -30.84
CA PRO A 583 -0.84 -9.15 -30.60
C PRO A 583 -0.05 -8.36 -31.66
N VAL A 584 -0.47 -8.45 -32.95
CA VAL A 584 0.18 -7.71 -34.04
C VAL A 584 0.03 -6.19 -33.91
N ASP A 585 -1.11 -5.70 -33.39
CA ASP A 585 -1.33 -4.27 -33.21
C ASP A 585 -0.46 -3.73 -32.05
N ALA A 586 -0.37 -4.47 -30.96
CA ALA A 586 0.52 -4.13 -29.84
C ALA A 586 2.00 -4.13 -30.28
N LEU A 587 2.42 -5.12 -31.09
CA LEU A 587 3.79 -5.16 -31.62
C LEU A 587 4.07 -3.96 -32.56
N ARG A 588 3.13 -3.57 -33.43
CA ARG A 588 3.28 -2.38 -34.27
C ARG A 588 3.40 -1.09 -33.48
N GLU A 589 2.59 -0.92 -32.44
CA GLU A 589 2.67 0.23 -31.54
C GLU A 589 4.03 0.31 -30.81
N ALA A 590 4.57 -0.82 -30.38
CA ALA A 590 5.90 -0.90 -29.78
C ALA A 590 7.00 -0.53 -30.78
N ILE A 591 6.96 -1.08 -32.01
CA ILE A 591 7.89 -0.76 -33.12
C ILE A 591 7.87 0.75 -33.42
N GLU A 592 6.68 1.32 -33.60
CA GLU A 592 6.51 2.74 -33.93
C GLU A 592 7.07 3.62 -32.80
N THR A 593 6.74 3.30 -31.55
CA THR A 593 7.26 4.01 -30.38
C THR A 593 8.79 4.01 -30.35
N LEU A 594 9.40 2.83 -30.51
CA LEU A 594 10.84 2.69 -30.43
C LEU A 594 11.55 3.38 -31.60
N LYS A 595 11.05 3.27 -32.82
CA LYS A 595 11.59 4.00 -33.98
C LYS A 595 11.49 5.50 -33.81
N THR A 596 10.35 6.00 -33.40
CA THR A 596 10.10 7.44 -33.24
C THR A 596 11.03 8.08 -32.23
N HIS A 597 11.24 7.44 -31.06
CA HIS A 597 11.96 8.06 -29.97
C HIS A 597 13.42 7.63 -29.86
N PHE A 598 13.78 6.44 -30.37
CA PHE A 598 15.14 5.89 -30.24
C PHE A 598 15.82 5.64 -31.62
N GLY A 599 15.13 5.85 -32.74
CA GLY A 599 15.67 5.64 -34.10
C GLY A 599 15.91 4.18 -34.44
N ARG A 600 15.55 3.23 -33.57
CA ARG A 600 15.74 1.79 -33.73
C ARG A 600 14.71 1.01 -32.90
N ILE A 601 14.47 -0.27 -33.20
CA ILE A 601 13.48 -1.09 -32.47
C ILE A 601 14.10 -1.97 -31.35
N ASP A 602 15.44 -1.95 -31.24
CA ASP A 602 16.22 -2.69 -30.24
C ASP A 602 17.14 -1.78 -29.40
N PRO A 603 16.66 -0.66 -28.83
CA PRO A 603 17.48 0.10 -27.89
C PRO A 603 17.80 -0.77 -26.67
N GLU A 604 18.87 -0.45 -25.97
CA GLU A 604 19.14 -1.07 -24.66
C GLU A 604 18.01 -0.75 -23.68
N TRP A 605 17.61 -1.72 -22.86
CA TRP A 605 16.50 -1.55 -21.92
C TRP A 605 16.68 -0.34 -21.00
N GLY A 606 17.89 -0.07 -20.52
CA GLY A 606 18.21 1.08 -19.68
C GLY A 606 18.11 2.44 -20.38
N GLN A 607 18.02 2.50 -21.71
CA GLN A 607 17.68 3.72 -22.44
C GLN A 607 16.19 4.04 -22.32
N VAL A 608 15.35 3.01 -22.22
CA VAL A 608 13.89 3.10 -22.16
C VAL A 608 13.40 3.14 -20.70
N ASN A 609 13.91 2.27 -19.83
CA ASN A 609 13.48 2.13 -18.44
C ASN A 609 14.33 3.00 -17.50
N ARG A 610 13.72 3.98 -16.86
CA ARG A 610 14.44 5.04 -16.13
C ARG A 610 13.90 5.25 -14.72
N LEU A 611 14.79 5.32 -13.73
CA LEU A 611 14.50 5.86 -12.40
C LEU A 611 14.77 7.37 -12.43
N ARG A 612 13.74 8.18 -12.17
CA ARG A 612 13.83 9.64 -12.20
C ARG A 612 13.43 10.26 -10.87
N ARG A 613 14.23 11.22 -10.39
CA ARG A 613 13.92 12.00 -9.18
C ARG A 613 14.57 13.38 -9.28
N GLY A 614 13.78 14.45 -9.36
CA GLY A 614 14.32 15.79 -9.61
C GLY A 614 15.11 15.84 -10.91
N THR A 615 16.40 16.18 -10.83
CA THR A 615 17.33 16.19 -11.99
C THR A 615 17.98 14.83 -12.26
N LEU A 616 17.82 13.86 -11.34
CA LEU A 616 18.39 12.54 -11.48
C LEU A 616 17.62 11.72 -12.52
N SER A 617 18.33 11.02 -13.41
CA SER A 617 17.79 10.05 -14.35
C SER A 617 18.78 8.90 -14.54
N LEU A 618 18.49 7.75 -13.95
CA LEU A 618 19.34 6.56 -13.98
C LEU A 618 18.67 5.45 -14.80
N ALA A 619 19.48 4.65 -15.50
CA ALA A 619 19.04 3.40 -16.08
C ALA A 619 18.68 2.41 -14.95
N ILE A 620 17.62 1.64 -15.14
CA ILE A 620 17.20 0.67 -14.12
C ILE A 620 16.83 -0.67 -14.78
N ASP A 621 17.35 -1.75 -14.20
CA ASP A 621 16.98 -3.13 -14.52
C ASP A 621 15.57 -3.46 -14.04
N GLY A 622 15.04 -4.59 -14.49
CA GLY A 622 13.76 -5.10 -14.03
C GLY A 622 12.59 -4.70 -14.92
N GLY A 623 11.40 -5.11 -14.52
CA GLY A 623 10.16 -4.89 -15.29
C GLY A 623 8.93 -5.40 -14.56
N PRO A 624 7.75 -5.37 -15.21
CA PRO A 624 6.51 -5.86 -14.65
C PRO A 624 6.59 -7.34 -14.27
N ASP A 625 6.05 -7.70 -13.11
CA ASP A 625 5.98 -9.06 -12.55
C ASP A 625 7.32 -9.84 -12.50
N ILE A 626 8.44 -9.15 -12.41
CA ILE A 626 9.78 -9.72 -12.17
C ILE A 626 10.14 -9.57 -10.70
N PHE A 627 11.05 -10.38 -10.15
CA PHE A 627 11.53 -10.22 -8.76
C PHE A 627 12.07 -8.82 -8.52
N ARG A 628 12.85 -8.28 -9.47
CA ARG A 628 13.19 -6.87 -9.56
C ARG A 628 12.03 -6.11 -10.20
N GLY A 629 10.91 -6.00 -9.47
CA GLY A 629 9.70 -5.36 -9.97
C GLY A 629 9.90 -3.87 -10.26
N VAL A 630 9.63 -3.45 -11.50
CA VAL A 630 9.65 -2.03 -11.90
C VAL A 630 8.49 -1.79 -12.84
N TYR A 631 7.60 -0.89 -12.43
CA TYR A 631 6.44 -0.49 -13.21
C TYR A 631 6.61 0.97 -13.63
N GLY A 632 6.68 1.20 -14.92
CA GLY A 632 6.96 2.51 -15.50
C GLY A 632 5.75 3.16 -16.15
N GLU A 633 5.66 4.48 -16.03
CA GLU A 633 4.71 5.30 -16.78
C GLU A 633 5.40 5.86 -18.05
N ARG A 634 4.71 5.75 -19.17
CA ARG A 634 5.23 6.23 -20.46
C ARG A 634 5.32 7.76 -20.47
N GLN A 635 6.47 8.26 -20.87
CA GLN A 635 6.75 9.68 -21.00
C GLN A 635 6.67 10.15 -22.46
N PRO A 636 6.48 11.45 -22.71
CA PRO A 636 6.45 12.01 -24.05
C PRO A 636 7.73 11.77 -24.88
N ASP A 637 8.86 11.51 -24.23
CA ASP A 637 10.15 11.19 -24.85
C ASP A 637 10.31 9.69 -25.20
N GLY A 638 9.25 8.91 -25.03
CA GLY A 638 9.22 7.47 -25.30
C GLY A 638 9.80 6.61 -24.18
N THR A 639 10.40 7.19 -23.13
CA THR A 639 10.92 6.45 -21.98
C THR A 639 9.79 6.01 -21.04
N LEU A 640 10.10 5.06 -20.18
CA LEU A 640 9.29 4.69 -19.04
C LEU A 640 9.94 5.27 -17.78
N THR A 641 9.21 6.08 -17.03
CA THR A 641 9.66 6.53 -15.68
C THR A 641 9.10 5.59 -14.64
N ALA A 642 9.98 4.95 -13.87
CA ALA A 642 9.59 4.06 -12.77
C ALA A 642 8.75 4.82 -11.73
N MET A 643 7.54 4.33 -11.44
CA MET A 643 6.56 4.95 -10.55
C MET A 643 6.15 4.03 -9.40
N ALA A 644 6.35 2.75 -9.55
CA ALA A 644 6.04 1.71 -8.56
C ALA A 644 6.93 0.48 -8.80
N GLY A 645 6.88 -0.45 -7.88
CA GLY A 645 7.67 -1.67 -7.91
C GLY A 645 8.51 -1.81 -6.66
N ASP A 646 9.71 -2.36 -6.79
CA ASP A 646 10.66 -2.40 -5.68
C ASP A 646 10.77 -1.03 -5.04
N THR A 647 10.49 -0.95 -3.74
CA THR A 647 10.56 0.28 -2.96
C THR A 647 11.46 0.06 -1.76
N PHE A 648 10.87 -0.37 -0.65
CA PHE A 648 11.60 -0.76 0.53
C PHE A 648 11.97 -2.25 0.42
N VAL A 649 13.28 -2.53 0.42
CA VAL A 649 13.83 -3.88 0.46
C VAL A 649 14.66 -4.02 1.73
N MET A 650 14.46 -5.10 2.47
CA MET A 650 15.25 -5.39 3.68
C MET A 650 15.62 -6.86 3.70
N PHE A 651 16.88 -7.15 3.98
CA PHE A 651 17.40 -8.47 4.27
C PHE A 651 17.66 -8.57 5.77
N VAL A 652 17.09 -9.57 6.43
CA VAL A 652 17.26 -9.80 7.85
C VAL A 652 17.91 -11.18 8.04
N THR A 653 18.94 -11.25 8.86
CA THR A 653 19.66 -12.48 9.14
C THR A 653 19.89 -12.61 10.64
N TRP A 654 19.51 -13.75 11.19
CA TRP A 654 19.95 -14.23 12.50
C TRP A 654 20.97 -15.34 12.26
N ASP A 655 22.21 -15.12 12.66
CA ASP A 655 23.27 -16.12 12.50
C ASP A 655 23.02 -17.34 13.40
N LYS A 656 23.88 -18.33 13.31
CA LYS A 656 23.79 -19.57 14.08
C LYS A 656 23.80 -19.36 15.62
N ALA A 657 24.28 -18.21 16.07
CA ALA A 657 24.28 -17.81 17.47
C ALA A 657 23.08 -16.93 17.84
N GLY A 658 22.17 -16.66 16.91
CA GLY A 658 21.03 -15.76 17.08
C GLY A 658 21.37 -14.27 16.96
N LYS A 659 22.60 -13.93 16.51
CA LYS A 659 22.98 -12.53 16.31
C LYS A 659 22.30 -11.98 15.08
N LEU A 660 21.56 -10.90 15.29
CA LEU A 660 20.85 -10.15 14.25
C LEU A 660 21.80 -9.26 13.44
N THR A 661 21.65 -9.31 12.13
CA THR A 661 22.14 -8.31 11.17
C THR A 661 21.07 -8.03 10.15
N SER A 662 20.96 -6.80 9.69
CA SER A 662 20.00 -6.44 8.63
C SER A 662 20.57 -5.36 7.73
N GLU A 663 20.12 -5.39 6.48
CA GLU A 663 20.44 -4.42 5.43
C GLU A 663 19.16 -3.97 4.76
N SER A 664 19.13 -2.73 4.30
CA SER A 664 17.95 -2.17 3.63
C SER A 664 18.35 -1.27 2.47
N ILE A 665 17.40 -1.00 1.60
CA ILE A 665 17.50 0.02 0.56
C ILE A 665 16.11 0.59 0.25
N HIS A 666 16.08 1.90 0.00
CA HIS A 666 14.91 2.63 -0.47
C HIS A 666 15.19 3.17 -1.88
N GLN A 667 14.17 3.25 -2.75
CA GLN A 667 14.36 3.62 -4.16
C GLN A 667 14.95 5.03 -4.37
N PHE A 668 14.76 5.94 -3.39
CA PHE A 668 15.25 7.32 -3.50
C PHE A 668 16.15 7.70 -2.33
N GLY A 669 15.59 7.75 -1.12
CA GLY A 669 16.24 8.19 0.10
C GLY A 669 15.25 8.31 1.25
N SER A 670 15.66 8.90 2.38
CA SER A 670 14.81 9.07 3.57
C SER A 670 13.79 10.20 3.46
N ALA A 671 14.05 11.22 2.63
CA ALA A 671 13.16 12.36 2.43
C ALA A 671 12.27 12.14 1.20
N THR A 672 10.99 11.87 1.41
CA THR A 672 10.06 11.48 0.34
C THR A 672 9.79 12.64 -0.63
N LEU A 673 9.55 13.86 -0.17
CA LEU A 673 9.11 14.98 -1.00
C LEU A 673 9.94 16.27 -0.87
N ASP A 674 10.92 16.36 0.01
CA ASP A 674 11.76 17.57 0.15
C ASP A 674 12.93 17.55 -0.84
N PRO A 675 12.87 18.30 -1.97
CA PRO A 675 13.94 18.31 -2.96
C PRO A 675 15.20 19.04 -2.49
N LYS A 676 15.17 19.69 -1.33
CA LYS A 676 16.33 20.38 -0.72
C LYS A 676 17.09 19.47 0.25
N SER A 677 16.49 18.37 0.66
CA SER A 677 17.17 17.40 1.52
C SER A 677 18.31 16.73 0.77
N PRO A 678 19.49 16.55 1.39
CA PRO A 678 20.57 15.74 0.82
C PRO A 678 20.12 14.30 0.59
N HIS A 679 19.12 13.83 1.36
CA HIS A 679 18.57 12.47 1.27
C HIS A 679 17.36 12.35 0.35
N TYR A 680 17.14 13.33 -0.55
CA TYR A 680 16.03 13.28 -1.52
C TYR A 680 16.17 12.14 -2.53
N ALA A 681 17.42 11.79 -2.90
CA ALA A 681 17.72 10.76 -3.88
C ALA A 681 19.09 10.07 -3.70
N ASP A 682 19.69 10.16 -2.52
CA ASP A 682 21.05 9.68 -2.23
C ASP A 682 21.17 8.15 -2.27
N GLN A 683 20.08 7.43 -2.02
CA GLN A 683 20.04 5.96 -2.12
C GLN A 683 19.77 5.47 -3.56
N ALA A 684 19.32 6.33 -4.48
CA ALA A 684 18.97 5.91 -5.85
C ALA A 684 20.13 5.25 -6.61
N PRO A 685 21.40 5.70 -6.53
CA PRO A 685 22.52 5.00 -7.15
C PRO A 685 22.75 3.60 -6.60
N LEU A 686 22.64 3.41 -5.29
CA LEU A 686 22.71 2.07 -4.66
C LEU A 686 21.55 1.19 -5.11
N PHE A 687 20.34 1.77 -5.14
CA PHE A 687 19.13 1.07 -5.54
C PHE A 687 19.20 0.54 -6.97
N VAL A 688 19.63 1.34 -7.97
CA VAL A 688 19.80 0.85 -9.34
C VAL A 688 20.97 -0.13 -9.46
N GLY A 689 21.99 0.03 -8.62
CA GLY A 689 23.12 -0.89 -8.52
C GLY A 689 22.83 -2.18 -7.74
N MET A 690 21.58 -2.42 -7.30
CA MET A 690 21.17 -3.59 -6.49
C MET A 690 22.01 -3.75 -5.21
N GLN A 691 22.41 -2.62 -4.62
CA GLN A 691 23.20 -2.55 -3.40
C GLN A 691 22.31 -2.13 -2.22
N THR A 692 22.72 -2.53 -1.02
CA THR A 692 22.05 -2.21 0.23
C THR A 692 22.97 -1.42 1.16
N LYS A 693 22.37 -0.81 2.18
CA LYS A 693 23.08 -0.21 3.32
C LYS A 693 22.76 -0.99 4.60
N ALA A 694 23.67 -0.98 5.57
CA ALA A 694 23.41 -1.56 6.87
C ALA A 694 22.25 -0.86 7.58
N VAL A 695 21.40 -1.63 8.26
CA VAL A 695 20.45 -1.11 9.24
C VAL A 695 21.17 -1.01 10.58
N LEU A 696 21.33 0.20 11.08
CA LEU A 696 22.06 0.48 12.32
C LEU A 696 21.10 0.30 13.51
N PHE A 697 20.71 -0.94 13.79
CA PHE A 697 19.64 -1.27 14.72
C PHE A 697 19.92 -0.94 16.18
N THR A 698 21.17 -1.04 16.61
CA THR A 698 21.58 -0.77 17.99
C THR A 698 22.37 0.52 18.11
N GLN A 699 22.40 1.13 19.28
CA GLN A 699 23.19 2.34 19.55
C GLN A 699 24.69 2.11 19.29
N ALA A 700 25.19 0.90 19.53
CA ALA A 700 26.60 0.56 19.22
C ALA A 700 26.88 0.56 17.72
N GLN A 701 25.94 0.09 16.90
CA GLN A 701 26.05 0.12 15.44
C GLN A 701 25.90 1.56 14.91
N LEU A 702 25.03 2.37 15.50
CA LEU A 702 24.79 3.76 15.09
C LEU A 702 25.98 4.68 15.43
N ALA A 703 26.76 4.34 16.45
CA ALA A 703 27.92 5.13 16.86
C ALA A 703 28.92 5.30 15.70
N GLY A 704 29.27 6.56 15.40
CA GLY A 704 30.14 6.93 14.27
C GLY A 704 29.42 7.11 12.91
N HIS A 705 28.12 6.87 12.86
CA HIS A 705 27.29 7.06 11.66
C HIS A 705 26.19 8.11 11.85
N ILE A 706 26.22 8.89 12.91
CA ILE A 706 25.23 9.93 13.21
C ILE A 706 25.56 11.20 12.45
N GLU A 707 24.66 11.62 11.56
CA GLU A 707 24.73 12.90 10.85
C GLU A 707 24.09 14.02 11.68
N ALA A 708 22.96 13.75 12.32
CA ALA A 708 22.26 14.73 13.15
C ALA A 708 21.70 14.07 14.42
N ASP A 709 21.74 14.81 15.52
CA ASP A 709 21.31 14.37 16.84
C ASP A 709 20.63 15.53 17.57
N TYR A 710 19.32 15.42 17.80
CA TYR A 710 18.51 16.54 18.27
C TYR A 710 17.24 16.06 19.00
N ARG A 711 16.63 16.99 19.74
CA ARG A 711 15.25 16.86 20.19
C ARG A 711 14.31 17.47 19.17
N PRO A 712 13.06 16.97 19.04
CA PRO A 712 12.06 17.58 18.17
C PRO A 712 12.01 19.11 18.33
N GLY A 713 12.07 19.83 17.19
CA GLY A 713 12.09 21.30 17.16
C GLY A 713 13.46 21.96 17.41
N GLU A 714 14.53 21.21 17.63
CA GLU A 714 15.87 21.72 17.90
C GLU A 714 16.88 21.46 16.76
N ARG A 715 16.47 20.81 15.67
CA ARG A 715 17.36 20.54 14.52
C ARG A 715 17.98 21.85 14.01
N GLY A 716 19.29 21.88 13.91
CA GLY A 716 20.05 23.08 13.50
C GLY A 716 20.42 24.08 14.62
N LYS A 717 19.92 23.90 15.86
CA LYS A 717 20.33 24.76 17.00
C LYS A 717 21.63 24.27 17.69
N VAL A 718 22.03 23.03 17.45
CA VAL A 718 23.18 22.39 18.14
C VAL A 718 24.53 22.69 17.48
N ALA A 719 24.58 23.21 16.26
CA ALA A 719 25.84 23.48 15.55
C ALA A 719 26.66 24.68 16.08
N SER A 720 26.15 25.46 17.03
CA SER A 720 26.86 26.63 17.57
C SER A 720 27.61 26.42 18.90
N GLY A 721 27.53 25.20 19.48
CA GLY A 721 28.05 24.90 20.84
C GLY A 721 29.24 23.93 20.91
N ALA A 722 29.64 23.28 19.82
CA ALA A 722 30.66 22.22 19.82
C ALA A 722 32.08 22.66 19.35
N ALA A 723 32.34 23.95 19.22
CA ALA A 723 33.67 24.46 18.85
C ALA A 723 34.35 25.19 20.03
N SER A 724 34.34 24.58 21.22
CA SER A 724 35.31 24.96 22.26
C SER A 724 35.19 23.98 23.46
N ARG A 725 35.93 22.88 23.39
CA ARG A 725 36.76 22.37 24.53
C ARG A 725 37.57 21.16 24.06
#